data_2fd89a1b02ca07d1f17489467563b9a7
#
_entry.id   2fd89a1b02ca07d1f17489467563b9a7
#
_cell.length_a   1.000
_cell.length_b   1.000
_cell.length_c   1.000
_cell.angle_alpha   90.00
_cell.angle_beta   90.00
_cell.angle_gamma   90.00
#
_symmetry.space_group_name_H-M   'P 1'
#
loop_
_entity.id
_entity.type
_entity.pdbx_description
1 polymer ?
#
loop_
_entity_poly.entity_id
_entity_poly.type
_entity_poly.pdbx_seq_one_letter_code
_entity_poly.pdbx_strand_id
1 'polypeptide(L)'
;MTRLPGHKHLALLVGFLAALPASGFAQALERLEKLTPERLAADPPLSGVLPTDLRWHPDGRRLTYLRKRDGASDLMALDAVTGHESVVLTASAVTVSGDPSAIALSGYAWTPSGDRLLVAHKGDLYLVEARNGTAHPLTRTAEQEEFPELSPDGRRVAFVRHNDLYVLDLASGREARLTRSGSDTVLNGRLDWVYEEELASRAGKSYAWAPDSRAIAFLQLDQARVPTFPIVDFLPVRNEVALQRYPKAGSPNAIVRVGVVGFADDLTPGPERLVSFEPDDIYVVPDLAWSPDSRTLAYRWLNRAQNELQLRFLPVPASEKAALGPARTVLTEKGPAWVNALDAPRFLKDGRRFLWLSERDGFAHIYLCDFSGACRAVTSGPWMVDDRQTFTQSSGALAVEERTGFVYFTATEKDPRERHLYRARFDGTGRARLTHEDGTHKVLVSPDARFYADTFSDASTPPRLWVSASEGLKRFPIEHNAKPPILSYERGSIEWVDLPAREGTVLHACLLKPADFNPGRRYPVVVRVYGGPHAQVVTNAWDGSAPFEHLLATHGFLVWSLDNRGSAGRGYAFETPIQRDMGRVELEDQLAGIEYLKSLPYVDASRLGIYGWSYGGYLTLYALTRAPQVFKAGVAGAPVTDWKLYDTIYTERYMGTPEGNPKGYETSSPLGRAGDLQAPLLLIHGTSDDNVHLANTLSFVDALIKAGRPYSLLLHPRQMHGFRAKENKVARDAAILRHFETYLK
;
A
#
# COMPACT_ATOMS: atom_id res chain seq x y z
N MET A 1 -28.00 -47.43 -56.62
CA MET A 1 -29.29 -47.13 -57.33
C MET A 1 -29.71 -45.75 -56.77
N THR A 2 -29.82 -44.62 -57.43
CA THR A 2 -29.92 -44.18 -58.81
C THR A 2 -29.61 -42.71 -58.82
N ARG A 3 -28.62 -42.31 -59.57
CA ARG A 3 -28.58 -41.31 -60.63
C ARG A 3 -29.07 -39.91 -60.43
N LEU A 4 -28.13 -38.99 -60.58
CA LEU A 4 -28.22 -37.63 -61.14
C LEU A 4 -29.01 -37.57 -62.44
N PRO A 5 -29.52 -36.42 -62.96
CA PRO A 5 -28.74 -35.44 -63.71
C PRO A 5 -29.22 -33.98 -63.47
N GLY A 6 -28.61 -32.88 -63.89
CA GLY A 6 -27.66 -32.52 -64.89
C GLY A 6 -27.91 -31.15 -65.48
N HIS A 7 -26.86 -30.38 -65.69
CA HIS A 7 -26.60 -29.37 -66.73
C HIS A 7 -27.32 -28.01 -66.82
N LYS A 8 -26.49 -26.97 -66.70
CA LYS A 8 -26.12 -25.88 -67.63
C LYS A 8 -26.95 -24.60 -67.63
N HIS A 9 -26.37 -23.47 -67.30
CA HIS A 9 -26.09 -22.43 -68.28
C HIS A 9 -25.06 -21.41 -67.79
N LEU A 10 -24.00 -21.26 -68.55
CA LEU A 10 -22.96 -20.27 -68.58
C LEU A 10 -23.51 -18.98 -69.17
N ALA A 11 -23.36 -17.83 -68.50
CA ALA A 11 -23.46 -16.54 -69.16
C ALA A 11 -22.31 -15.65 -68.72
N LEU A 12 -21.44 -15.37 -69.63
CA LEU A 12 -20.39 -14.36 -69.61
C LEU A 12 -21.02 -12.98 -69.35
N LEU A 13 -20.50 -12.20 -68.39
CA LEU A 13 -20.52 -10.76 -68.49
C LEU A 13 -19.11 -10.23 -68.20
N VAL A 14 -18.44 -9.88 -69.31
CA VAL A 14 -17.21 -9.09 -69.37
C VAL A 14 -17.65 -7.64 -69.32
N GLY A 15 -17.02 -6.85 -68.46
CA GLY A 15 -17.16 -5.41 -68.61
C GLY A 15 -16.75 -4.57 -67.42
N PHE A 16 -15.63 -3.90 -67.55
CA PHE A 16 -15.15 -2.70 -66.85
C PHE A 16 -14.53 -2.85 -65.46
N LEU A 17 -13.27 -3.22 -65.44
CA LEU A 17 -12.34 -2.73 -64.40
C LEU A 17 -12.03 -1.23 -64.69
N ALA A 18 -12.67 -0.33 -63.98
CA ALA A 18 -12.18 1.02 -63.86
C ALA A 18 -11.00 0.99 -62.90
N ALA A 19 -9.81 1.32 -63.42
CA ALA A 19 -8.59 1.54 -62.64
C ALA A 19 -8.80 2.76 -61.70
N LEU A 20 -9.08 2.51 -60.42
CA LEU A 20 -8.92 3.52 -59.36
C LEU A 20 -7.41 3.64 -59.09
N PRO A 21 -6.89 4.86 -58.95
CA PRO A 21 -5.45 5.04 -58.67
C PRO A 21 -5.15 4.48 -57.28
N ALA A 22 -4.15 3.62 -57.20
CA ALA A 22 -3.54 3.14 -55.98
C ALA A 22 -2.71 4.27 -55.34
N SER A 23 -3.39 5.29 -54.87
CA SER A 23 -2.78 6.39 -54.10
C SER A 23 -3.57 6.57 -52.80
N GLY A 24 -2.96 6.15 -51.71
CA GLY A 24 -3.35 6.62 -50.38
C GLY A 24 -3.92 5.62 -49.38
N PHE A 25 -3.29 4.48 -49.16
CA PHE A 25 -3.40 3.75 -47.88
C PHE A 25 -2.03 3.21 -47.43
N ALA A 26 -1.03 4.07 -47.51
CA ALA A 26 0.07 4.00 -46.58
C ALA A 26 -0.37 4.86 -45.37
N GLN A 27 -1.22 4.32 -44.48
CA GLN A 27 -1.20 4.77 -43.12
C GLN A 27 0.24 4.57 -42.64
N ALA A 28 0.98 5.69 -42.50
CA ALA A 28 2.25 5.67 -41.84
C ALA A 28 1.99 4.98 -40.50
N LEU A 29 2.54 3.80 -40.30
CA LEU A 29 2.64 3.18 -38.97
C LEU A 29 3.39 4.22 -38.18
N GLU A 30 2.65 5.00 -37.35
CA GLU A 30 3.26 5.94 -36.42
C GLU A 30 4.29 5.11 -35.64
N ARG A 31 5.55 5.44 -35.84
CA ARG A 31 6.64 4.78 -35.13
C ARG A 31 6.49 5.15 -33.68
N LEU A 32 6.24 4.15 -32.81
CA LEU A 32 6.13 4.36 -31.38
C LEU A 32 7.40 5.05 -30.86
N GLU A 33 7.23 6.01 -29.98
CA GLU A 33 8.32 6.77 -29.37
C GLU A 33 9.00 5.95 -28.26
N LYS A 34 10.28 6.25 -28.02
CA LYS A 34 10.97 5.74 -26.84
C LYS A 34 10.56 6.54 -25.62
N LEU A 35 10.45 5.85 -24.49
CA LEU A 35 10.23 6.51 -23.20
C LEU A 35 11.46 7.34 -22.81
N THR A 36 11.21 8.47 -22.12
CA THR A 36 12.23 9.33 -21.54
C THR A 36 11.92 9.62 -20.06
N PRO A 37 12.92 9.96 -19.24
CA PRO A 37 12.70 10.37 -17.85
C PRO A 37 11.70 11.50 -17.69
N GLU A 38 11.72 12.50 -18.62
CA GLU A 38 10.80 13.64 -18.64
C GLU A 38 9.36 13.17 -18.84
N ARG A 39 9.15 12.17 -19.73
CA ARG A 39 7.81 11.62 -19.98
C ARG A 39 7.29 10.82 -18.81
N LEU A 40 8.15 10.09 -18.09
CA LEU A 40 7.74 9.37 -16.89
C LEU A 40 7.18 10.29 -15.79
N ALA A 41 7.73 11.49 -15.70
CA ALA A 41 7.34 12.50 -14.71
C ALA A 41 6.28 13.50 -15.22
N ALA A 42 5.80 13.37 -16.46
CA ALA A 42 4.84 14.30 -17.04
C ALA A 42 3.38 13.90 -16.81
N ASP A 43 2.49 14.87 -16.80
CA ASP A 43 1.04 14.68 -16.84
C ASP A 43 0.55 14.61 -18.31
N PRO A 44 -0.50 13.84 -18.58
CA PRO A 44 -1.10 12.83 -17.73
C PRO A 44 -0.15 11.64 -17.51
N PRO A 45 -0.31 10.87 -16.41
CA PRO A 45 0.53 9.69 -16.15
C PRO A 45 0.40 8.66 -17.28
N LEU A 46 1.46 7.90 -17.50
CA LEU A 46 1.50 6.89 -18.57
C LEU A 46 0.42 5.82 -18.43
N SER A 47 0.01 5.53 -17.21
CA SER A 47 -1.11 4.62 -16.90
C SER A 47 -2.49 5.16 -17.25
N GLY A 48 -2.62 6.43 -17.66
CA GLY A 48 -3.90 7.12 -17.76
C GLY A 48 -4.39 7.66 -16.41
N VAL A 49 -5.52 8.35 -16.44
CA VAL A 49 -6.13 8.98 -15.26
C VAL A 49 -7.40 8.22 -14.89
N LEU A 50 -7.42 7.65 -13.70
CA LEU A 50 -8.61 7.03 -13.12
C LEU A 50 -9.33 8.00 -12.19
N PRO A 51 -10.65 7.80 -11.97
CA PRO A 51 -11.35 8.41 -10.85
C PRO A 51 -10.70 8.06 -9.52
N THR A 52 -10.79 8.98 -8.56
CA THR A 52 -10.20 8.84 -7.22
C THR A 52 -11.29 8.88 -6.14
N ASP A 53 -10.92 8.54 -4.90
CA ASP A 53 -11.79 8.58 -3.72
C ASP A 53 -13.14 7.87 -3.95
N LEU A 54 -13.08 6.60 -4.39
CA LEU A 54 -14.24 5.77 -4.62
C LEU A 54 -14.93 5.45 -3.28
N ARG A 55 -16.22 5.72 -3.19
CA ARG A 55 -17.04 5.45 -2.00
C ARG A 55 -18.43 4.96 -2.39
N TRP A 56 -18.88 3.92 -1.74
CA TRP A 56 -20.30 3.56 -1.85
C TRP A 56 -21.14 4.59 -1.10
N HIS A 57 -22.20 5.07 -1.74
CA HIS A 57 -23.23 5.83 -1.08
C HIS A 57 -23.96 4.95 -0.05
N PRO A 58 -24.45 5.49 1.08
CA PRO A 58 -25.13 4.69 2.11
C PRO A 58 -26.31 3.85 1.64
N ASP A 59 -26.93 4.19 0.48
CA ASP A 59 -27.99 3.37 -0.12
C ASP A 59 -27.51 2.01 -0.66
N GLY A 60 -26.19 1.75 -0.68
CA GLY A 60 -25.61 0.52 -1.20
C GLY A 60 -25.75 0.31 -2.72
N ARG A 61 -26.35 1.28 -3.43
CA ARG A 61 -26.68 1.19 -4.84
C ARG A 61 -25.78 2.08 -5.72
N ARG A 62 -25.43 3.26 -5.25
CA ARG A 62 -24.61 4.21 -6.00
C ARG A 62 -23.16 4.13 -5.57
N LEU A 63 -22.25 3.97 -6.52
CA LEU A 63 -20.83 4.22 -6.31
C LEU A 63 -20.53 5.67 -6.65
N THR A 64 -19.94 6.42 -5.73
CA THR A 64 -19.51 7.81 -5.93
C THR A 64 -18.00 7.92 -5.99
N TYR A 65 -17.47 8.89 -6.73
CA TYR A 65 -16.06 9.08 -6.95
C TYR A 65 -15.74 10.48 -7.46
N LEU A 66 -14.49 10.90 -7.31
CA LEU A 66 -13.98 12.16 -7.84
C LEU A 66 -13.40 11.95 -9.22
N ARG A 67 -13.91 12.71 -10.21
CA ARG A 67 -13.36 12.75 -11.57
C ARG A 67 -12.78 14.13 -11.85
N LYS A 68 -11.47 14.18 -12.11
CA LYS A 68 -10.76 15.41 -12.41
C LYS A 68 -11.14 15.93 -13.81
N ARG A 69 -11.56 17.22 -13.88
CA ARG A 69 -11.80 17.97 -15.12
C ARG A 69 -11.17 19.36 -14.99
N ASP A 70 -10.37 19.76 -15.95
CA ASP A 70 -9.75 21.09 -16.02
C ASP A 70 -9.08 21.55 -14.71
N GLY A 71 -8.42 20.61 -14.02
CA GLY A 71 -7.68 20.89 -12.78
C GLY A 71 -8.50 20.80 -11.49
N ALA A 72 -9.84 20.70 -11.57
CA ALA A 72 -10.73 20.53 -10.44
C ALA A 72 -11.43 19.15 -10.49
N SER A 73 -12.10 18.73 -9.41
CA SER A 73 -12.74 17.42 -9.32
C SER A 73 -14.25 17.57 -9.17
N ASP A 74 -15.00 16.99 -10.09
CA ASP A 74 -16.45 16.78 -9.95
C ASP A 74 -16.72 15.54 -9.11
N LEU A 75 -17.76 15.59 -8.28
CA LEU A 75 -18.30 14.40 -7.61
C LEU A 75 -19.32 13.73 -8.54
N MET A 76 -18.99 12.51 -8.93
CA MET A 76 -19.79 11.67 -9.82
C MET A 76 -20.50 10.55 -9.04
N ALA A 77 -21.56 10.01 -9.61
CA ALA A 77 -22.20 8.79 -9.13
C ALA A 77 -22.53 7.86 -10.29
N LEU A 78 -22.30 6.57 -10.11
CA LEU A 78 -22.78 5.51 -10.99
C LEU A 78 -23.80 4.66 -10.24
N ASP A 79 -24.99 4.53 -10.81
CA ASP A 79 -26.03 3.59 -10.35
C ASP A 79 -25.64 2.16 -10.74
N ALA A 80 -25.32 1.32 -9.77
CA ALA A 80 -24.84 -0.04 -9.99
C ALA A 80 -25.91 -1.01 -10.54
N VAL A 81 -27.20 -0.62 -10.54
CA VAL A 81 -28.28 -1.42 -11.11
C VAL A 81 -28.49 -1.13 -12.59
N THR A 82 -28.40 0.14 -12.99
CA THR A 82 -28.72 0.61 -14.35
C THR A 82 -27.48 0.92 -15.19
N GLY A 83 -26.32 1.19 -14.54
CA GLY A 83 -25.11 1.67 -15.19
C GLY A 83 -25.17 3.17 -15.55
N HIS A 84 -26.24 3.89 -15.12
CA HIS A 84 -26.35 5.30 -15.40
C HIS A 84 -25.37 6.11 -14.54
N GLU A 85 -24.51 6.89 -15.20
CA GLU A 85 -23.60 7.83 -14.57
C GLU A 85 -24.22 9.24 -14.54
N SER A 86 -24.06 9.94 -13.43
CA SER A 86 -24.54 11.31 -13.24
C SER A 86 -23.57 12.16 -12.44
N VAL A 87 -23.60 13.47 -12.65
CA VAL A 87 -22.89 14.44 -11.80
C VAL A 87 -23.71 14.66 -10.54
N VAL A 88 -23.11 14.45 -9.37
CA VAL A 88 -23.71 14.81 -8.07
C VAL A 88 -23.44 16.28 -7.79
N LEU A 89 -22.17 16.70 -7.86
CA LEU A 89 -21.72 18.08 -7.67
C LEU A 89 -20.62 18.40 -8.68
N THR A 90 -20.73 19.53 -9.37
CA THR A 90 -19.58 20.06 -10.10
C THR A 90 -18.62 20.73 -9.12
N ALA A 91 -17.34 20.80 -9.46
CA ALA A 91 -16.33 21.46 -8.63
C ALA A 91 -16.68 22.92 -8.31
N SER A 92 -17.33 23.63 -9.26
CA SER A 92 -17.75 25.03 -9.09
C SER A 92 -19.03 25.20 -8.25
N ALA A 93 -19.79 24.12 -8.03
CA ALA A 93 -21.02 24.18 -7.23
C ALA A 93 -20.75 24.16 -5.72
N VAL A 94 -19.57 23.69 -5.29
CA VAL A 94 -19.25 23.59 -3.85
C VAL A 94 -18.74 24.94 -3.37
N THR A 95 -19.63 25.71 -2.74
CA THR A 95 -19.34 27.07 -2.27
C THR A 95 -19.79 27.24 -0.82
N VAL A 96 -19.08 28.09 -0.09
CA VAL A 96 -19.45 28.43 1.29
C VAL A 96 -20.70 29.31 1.28
N SER A 97 -21.65 29.05 2.17
CA SER A 97 -22.85 29.88 2.32
C SER A 97 -22.48 31.33 2.61
N GLY A 98 -22.89 32.23 1.72
CA GLY A 98 -22.58 33.68 1.81
C GLY A 98 -21.19 34.11 1.33
N ASP A 99 -20.37 33.17 0.79
CA ASP A 99 -19.06 33.44 0.21
C ASP A 99 -18.94 32.67 -1.13
N PRO A 100 -18.63 33.32 -2.25
CA PRO A 100 -18.47 32.65 -3.55
C PRO A 100 -17.20 31.81 -3.65
N SER A 101 -16.36 31.76 -2.62
CA SER A 101 -15.13 30.95 -2.62
C SER A 101 -15.49 29.47 -2.79
N ALA A 102 -14.91 28.83 -3.81
CA ALA A 102 -15.08 27.43 -4.06
C ALA A 102 -14.26 26.57 -3.10
N ILE A 103 -14.84 25.48 -2.61
CA ILE A 103 -14.14 24.43 -1.84
C ILE A 103 -13.71 23.33 -2.79
N ALA A 104 -12.41 23.05 -2.85
CA ALA A 104 -11.91 21.94 -3.64
C ALA A 104 -12.23 20.60 -2.96
N LEU A 105 -12.89 19.71 -3.69
CA LEU A 105 -13.11 18.33 -3.25
C LEU A 105 -11.83 17.55 -3.49
N SER A 106 -11.07 17.27 -2.42
CA SER A 106 -9.91 16.38 -2.42
C SER A 106 -10.17 15.06 -1.72
N GLY A 107 -11.29 14.97 -1.00
CA GLY A 107 -11.81 13.82 -0.29
C GLY A 107 -13.15 14.15 0.35
N TYR A 108 -13.95 13.15 0.67
CA TYR A 108 -15.27 13.35 1.28
C TYR A 108 -15.72 12.11 2.06
N ALA A 109 -16.63 12.30 3.01
CA ALA A 109 -17.37 11.19 3.65
C ALA A 109 -18.87 11.48 3.62
N TRP A 110 -19.68 10.50 3.21
CA TRP A 110 -21.14 10.60 3.27
C TRP A 110 -21.63 10.59 4.71
N THR A 111 -22.58 11.45 5.03
CA THR A 111 -23.40 11.21 6.23
C THR A 111 -24.19 9.90 6.07
N PRO A 112 -24.54 9.19 7.14
CA PRO A 112 -25.32 7.95 7.06
C PRO A 112 -26.66 8.11 6.35
N SER A 113 -27.26 9.32 6.37
CA SER A 113 -28.48 9.67 5.61
C SER A 113 -28.25 9.78 4.10
N GLY A 114 -26.99 9.99 3.66
CA GLY A 114 -26.64 10.12 2.25
C GLY A 114 -27.04 11.44 1.58
N ASP A 115 -27.41 12.45 2.35
CA ASP A 115 -27.82 13.77 1.85
C ASP A 115 -26.75 14.83 1.93
N ARG A 116 -25.68 14.61 2.75
CA ARG A 116 -24.60 15.55 2.99
C ARG A 116 -23.24 14.86 2.99
N LEU A 117 -22.21 15.68 2.81
CA LEU A 117 -20.81 15.27 2.79
C LEU A 117 -20.02 16.00 3.88
N LEU A 118 -19.21 15.27 4.62
CA LEU A 118 -18.15 15.86 5.43
C LEU A 118 -16.93 16.05 4.52
N VAL A 119 -16.42 17.27 4.46
CA VAL A 119 -15.26 17.65 3.63
C VAL A 119 -14.26 18.42 4.48
N ALA A 120 -12.98 18.07 4.37
CA ALA A 120 -11.88 18.87 4.94
C ALA A 120 -11.28 19.75 3.83
N HIS A 121 -11.08 21.05 4.11
CA HIS A 121 -10.48 21.97 3.19
C HIS A 121 -9.64 23.03 3.93
N LYS A 122 -8.36 23.14 3.58
CA LYS A 122 -7.38 24.08 4.19
C LYS A 122 -7.29 24.02 5.72
N GLY A 123 -7.46 22.83 6.28
CA GLY A 123 -7.41 22.60 7.71
C GLY A 123 -8.77 22.62 8.39
N ASP A 124 -9.77 23.29 7.84
CA ASP A 124 -11.12 23.37 8.41
C ASP A 124 -12.07 22.29 7.87
N LEU A 125 -13.14 22.01 8.63
CA LEU A 125 -14.18 21.05 8.31
C LEU A 125 -15.45 21.76 7.79
N TYR A 126 -16.08 21.14 6.80
CA TYR A 126 -17.32 21.63 6.17
C TYR A 126 -18.33 20.50 6.05
N LEU A 127 -19.60 20.85 6.21
CA LEU A 127 -20.73 20.00 5.87
C LEU A 127 -21.36 20.52 4.57
N VAL A 128 -21.31 19.70 3.51
CA VAL A 128 -21.73 20.09 2.16
C VAL A 128 -23.06 19.40 1.81
N GLU A 129 -24.08 20.18 1.43
CA GLU A 129 -25.35 19.67 0.92
C GLU A 129 -25.16 19.01 -0.45
N ALA A 130 -25.41 17.73 -0.57
CA ALA A 130 -25.17 17.00 -1.81
C ALA A 130 -26.10 17.43 -2.98
N ARG A 131 -27.26 18.03 -2.67
CA ARG A 131 -28.23 18.46 -3.67
C ARG A 131 -27.85 19.74 -4.46
N ASN A 132 -27.03 20.62 -3.87
CA ASN A 132 -26.76 21.94 -4.41
C ASN A 132 -25.32 22.45 -4.17
N GLY A 133 -24.50 21.72 -3.41
CA GLY A 133 -23.12 22.07 -3.11
C GLY A 133 -22.93 23.17 -2.05
N THR A 134 -24.00 23.61 -1.37
CA THR A 134 -23.86 24.60 -0.29
C THR A 134 -23.04 24.01 0.84
N ALA A 135 -21.91 24.64 1.16
CA ALA A 135 -21.01 24.23 2.22
C ALA A 135 -21.23 25.08 3.48
N HIS A 136 -21.45 24.41 4.60
CA HIS A 136 -21.56 25.02 5.91
C HIS A 136 -20.26 24.77 6.68
N PRO A 137 -19.51 25.81 7.08
CA PRO A 137 -18.30 25.61 7.86
C PRO A 137 -18.65 25.05 9.25
N LEU A 138 -17.98 23.99 9.65
CA LEU A 138 -18.08 23.40 10.98
C LEU A 138 -17.01 23.95 11.92
N THR A 139 -15.80 24.20 11.38
CA THR A 139 -14.71 24.81 12.12
C THR A 139 -14.18 26.04 11.37
N ARG A 140 -13.54 26.96 12.09
CA ARG A 140 -12.81 28.12 11.58
C ARG A 140 -11.68 28.41 12.55
N THR A 141 -10.60 27.66 12.44
CA THR A 141 -9.46 27.75 13.36
C THR A 141 -8.17 28.00 12.58
N ALA A 142 -7.11 28.44 13.28
CA ALA A 142 -5.79 28.56 12.69
C ALA A 142 -5.08 27.20 12.62
N GLU A 143 -5.56 26.24 13.39
CA GLU A 143 -5.02 24.89 13.49
C GLU A 143 -5.74 23.95 12.51
N GLN A 144 -5.11 22.83 12.26
CA GLN A 144 -5.67 21.80 11.41
C GLN A 144 -6.52 20.81 12.23
N GLU A 145 -7.73 20.50 11.75
CA GLU A 145 -8.51 19.35 12.22
C GLU A 145 -8.08 18.10 11.46
N GLU A 146 -7.40 17.20 12.19
CA GLU A 146 -6.85 15.97 11.61
C GLU A 146 -7.80 14.78 11.81
N PHE A 147 -7.84 13.89 10.83
CA PHE A 147 -8.58 12.61 10.88
C PHE A 147 -10.08 12.74 11.19
N PRO A 148 -10.83 13.64 10.55
CA PRO A 148 -12.25 13.82 10.85
C PRO A 148 -13.07 12.56 10.53
N GLU A 149 -13.96 12.16 11.43
CA GLU A 149 -14.83 11.01 11.27
C GLU A 149 -16.23 11.28 11.84
N LEU A 150 -17.25 10.98 11.05
CA LEU A 150 -18.64 11.06 11.48
C LEU A 150 -18.95 9.97 12.51
N SER A 151 -19.77 10.31 13.51
CA SER A 151 -20.33 9.31 14.42
C SER A 151 -21.24 8.33 13.66
N PRO A 152 -21.43 7.09 14.13
CA PRO A 152 -22.31 6.12 13.51
C PRO A 152 -23.74 6.59 13.28
N ASP A 153 -24.28 7.44 14.17
CA ASP A 153 -25.60 8.05 14.04
C ASP A 153 -25.65 9.29 13.11
N GLY A 154 -24.48 9.75 12.64
CA GLY A 154 -24.34 10.90 11.74
C GLY A 154 -24.63 12.26 12.38
N ARG A 155 -24.72 12.35 13.71
CA ARG A 155 -25.04 13.60 14.42
C ARG A 155 -23.80 14.41 14.80
N ARG A 156 -22.63 13.76 14.87
CA ARG A 156 -21.41 14.36 15.37
C ARG A 156 -20.24 14.05 14.46
N VAL A 157 -19.18 14.85 14.58
CA VAL A 157 -17.88 14.55 13.96
C VAL A 157 -16.82 14.60 15.06
N ALA A 158 -15.95 13.58 15.10
CA ALA A 158 -14.74 13.59 15.90
C ALA A 158 -13.54 13.96 15.04
N PHE A 159 -12.53 14.57 15.64
CA PHE A 159 -11.27 14.92 15.01
C PHE A 159 -10.18 15.13 16.07
N VAL A 160 -8.93 15.20 15.61
CA VAL A 160 -7.79 15.54 16.45
C VAL A 160 -7.35 16.98 16.16
N ARG A 161 -7.09 17.76 17.21
CA ARG A 161 -6.48 19.08 17.16
C ARG A 161 -5.52 19.25 18.33
N HIS A 162 -4.31 19.76 18.10
CA HIS A 162 -3.26 19.88 19.13
C HIS A 162 -3.02 18.59 19.94
N ASN A 163 -3.01 17.43 19.23
CA ASN A 163 -2.82 16.11 19.83
C ASN A 163 -3.89 15.72 20.88
N ASP A 164 -5.07 16.33 20.82
CA ASP A 164 -6.24 15.95 21.61
C ASP A 164 -7.45 15.65 20.74
N LEU A 165 -8.31 14.77 21.26
CA LEU A 165 -9.59 14.42 20.66
C LEU A 165 -10.63 15.50 20.95
N TYR A 166 -11.38 15.84 19.92
CA TYR A 166 -12.54 16.74 19.95
C TYR A 166 -13.76 16.05 19.36
N VAL A 167 -14.92 16.51 19.75
CA VAL A 167 -16.21 16.16 19.15
C VAL A 167 -17.01 17.44 18.90
N LEU A 168 -17.66 17.52 17.74
CA LEU A 168 -18.52 18.62 17.34
C LEU A 168 -19.91 18.08 16.99
N ASP A 169 -20.97 18.68 17.53
CA ASP A 169 -22.36 18.37 17.20
C ASP A 169 -22.78 19.16 15.95
N LEU A 170 -23.21 18.43 14.90
CA LEU A 170 -23.51 19.01 13.59
C LEU A 170 -24.75 19.89 13.56
N ALA A 171 -25.68 19.74 14.51
CA ALA A 171 -26.91 20.52 14.56
C ALA A 171 -26.73 21.84 15.30
N SER A 172 -26.03 21.80 16.44
CA SER A 172 -25.84 22.97 17.28
C SER A 172 -24.55 23.74 17.02
N GLY A 173 -23.56 23.11 16.32
CA GLY A 173 -22.21 23.65 16.14
C GLY A 173 -21.38 23.67 17.43
N ARG A 174 -21.87 23.07 18.54
CA ARG A 174 -21.10 23.00 19.80
C ARG A 174 -19.94 22.02 19.65
N GLU A 175 -18.80 22.43 20.16
CA GLU A 175 -17.57 21.64 20.21
C GLU A 175 -17.20 21.31 21.64
N ALA A 176 -16.65 20.13 21.88
CA ALA A 176 -16.07 19.75 23.17
C ALA A 176 -14.71 19.07 22.97
N ARG A 177 -13.72 19.50 23.76
CA ARG A 177 -12.42 18.83 23.88
C ARG A 177 -12.58 17.63 24.82
N LEU A 178 -12.38 16.42 24.32
CA LEU A 178 -12.60 15.17 25.04
C LEU A 178 -11.38 14.75 25.87
N THR A 179 -10.17 14.96 25.35
CA THR A 179 -8.91 14.71 26.06
C THR A 179 -8.18 16.02 26.32
N ARG A 180 -7.28 16.03 27.33
CA ARG A 180 -6.62 17.27 27.77
C ARG A 180 -5.13 17.12 28.06
N SER A 181 -4.58 15.93 27.81
CA SER A 181 -3.17 15.61 28.02
C SER A 181 -2.30 15.87 26.79
N GLY A 182 -2.90 16.23 25.65
CA GLY A 182 -2.20 16.48 24.39
C GLY A 182 -1.09 17.53 24.53
N SER A 183 0.10 17.19 24.02
CA SER A 183 1.30 18.02 24.03
C SER A 183 2.25 17.60 22.90
N ASP A 184 3.42 18.21 22.81
CA ASP A 184 4.46 17.79 21.84
C ASP A 184 4.94 16.34 22.04
N THR A 185 4.65 15.75 23.20
CA THR A 185 5.08 14.38 23.53
C THR A 185 3.92 13.43 23.81
N VAL A 186 2.74 13.91 24.10
CA VAL A 186 1.56 13.08 24.37
C VAL A 186 0.54 13.25 23.25
N LEU A 187 0.25 12.18 22.56
CA LEU A 187 -0.64 12.11 21.40
C LEU A 187 -1.91 11.34 21.78
N ASN A 188 -3.08 11.92 21.60
CA ASN A 188 -4.37 11.26 21.82
C ASN A 188 -5.12 11.09 20.51
N GLY A 189 -5.41 9.86 20.13
CA GLY A 189 -6.18 9.56 18.92
C GLY A 189 -5.41 9.72 17.60
N ARG A 190 -4.13 10.04 17.68
CA ARG A 190 -3.20 10.03 16.56
C ARG A 190 -1.95 9.21 16.89
N LEU A 191 -1.25 8.76 15.89
CA LEU A 191 -0.04 7.95 16.01
C LEU A 191 1.22 8.80 15.98
N ASP A 192 2.31 8.29 16.57
CA ASP A 192 3.65 8.77 16.30
C ASP A 192 4.19 8.20 14.98
N TRP A 193 5.32 8.71 14.54
CA TRP A 193 5.89 8.36 13.24
C TRP A 193 6.10 6.85 13.07
N VAL A 194 6.65 6.16 14.07
CA VAL A 194 6.99 4.73 13.91
C VAL A 194 5.76 3.82 13.93
N TYR A 195 4.72 4.17 14.69
CA TYR A 195 3.44 3.46 14.63
C TYR A 195 2.72 3.69 13.30
N GLU A 196 2.73 4.94 12.82
CA GLU A 196 2.12 5.29 11.53
C GLU A 196 2.78 4.51 10.39
N GLU A 197 4.11 4.47 10.35
CA GLU A 197 4.87 3.80 9.30
C GLU A 197 4.73 2.28 9.37
N GLU A 198 4.88 1.66 10.58
CA GLU A 198 5.11 0.22 10.71
C GLU A 198 3.90 -0.61 11.14
N LEU A 199 2.88 0.01 11.75
CA LEU A 199 1.71 -0.69 12.26
C LEU A 199 0.38 -0.22 11.68
N ALA A 200 0.35 0.94 10.98
CA ALA A 200 -0.89 1.56 10.51
C ALA A 200 -0.91 1.90 9.03
N SER A 201 0.00 1.36 8.23
CA SER A 201 0.03 1.60 6.78
C SER A 201 0.01 3.08 6.39
N ARG A 202 0.70 3.91 7.17
CA ARG A 202 0.74 5.37 7.07
C ARG A 202 -0.58 6.08 7.36
N ALA A 203 -1.51 5.40 8.02
CA ALA A 203 -2.70 6.04 8.57
C ALA A 203 -2.40 6.61 9.95
N GLY A 204 -2.52 7.92 10.11
CA GLY A 204 -2.17 8.57 11.39
C GLY A 204 -3.26 8.48 12.46
N LYS A 205 -4.49 8.08 12.10
CA LYS A 205 -5.64 7.98 13.02
C LYS A 205 -5.52 6.77 13.95
N SER A 206 -5.75 6.97 15.25
CA SER A 206 -5.79 5.90 16.24
C SER A 206 -6.97 6.02 17.22
N TYR A 207 -8.16 6.30 16.71
CA TYR A 207 -9.39 6.30 17.49
C TYR A 207 -10.55 5.64 16.74
N ALA A 208 -11.57 5.18 17.50
CA ALA A 208 -12.74 4.52 16.97
C ALA A 208 -14.00 4.91 17.76
N TRP A 209 -15.06 5.29 17.04
CA TRP A 209 -16.38 5.52 17.61
C TRP A 209 -16.99 4.25 18.18
N ALA A 210 -17.61 4.33 19.34
CA ALA A 210 -18.52 3.29 19.79
C ALA A 210 -19.79 3.28 18.91
N PRO A 211 -20.36 2.09 18.57
CA PRO A 211 -21.55 1.98 17.73
C PRO A 211 -22.76 2.81 18.18
N ASP A 212 -22.90 3.06 19.49
CA ASP A 212 -23.97 3.91 20.05
C ASP A 212 -23.69 5.42 19.96
N SER A 213 -22.54 5.83 19.39
CA SER A 213 -22.13 7.22 19.21
C SER A 213 -21.94 8.02 20.51
N ARG A 214 -21.71 7.36 21.67
CA ARG A 214 -21.61 7.98 22.99
C ARG A 214 -20.20 7.92 23.59
N ALA A 215 -19.28 7.21 22.96
CA ALA A 215 -17.91 7.10 23.42
C ALA A 215 -16.96 6.96 22.24
N ILE A 216 -15.70 7.31 22.51
CA ILE A 216 -14.58 7.10 21.59
C ILE A 216 -13.51 6.30 22.33
N ALA A 217 -13.04 5.21 21.70
CA ALA A 217 -11.81 4.52 22.10
C ALA A 217 -10.64 5.13 21.33
N PHE A 218 -9.47 5.23 21.96
CA PHE A 218 -8.29 5.81 21.33
C PHE A 218 -6.99 5.22 21.88
N LEU A 219 -5.91 5.35 21.13
CA LEU A 219 -4.57 5.16 21.67
C LEU A 219 -4.04 6.51 22.16
N GLN A 220 -3.43 6.48 23.35
CA GLN A 220 -2.57 7.53 23.85
C GLN A 220 -1.13 7.07 23.72
N LEU A 221 -0.30 7.85 23.05
CA LEU A 221 1.13 7.60 22.89
C LEU A 221 1.92 8.70 23.62
N ASP A 222 2.75 8.30 24.59
CA ASP A 222 3.69 9.19 25.26
C ASP A 222 5.10 8.94 24.73
N GLN A 223 5.55 9.81 23.82
CA GLN A 223 6.84 9.73 23.15
C GLN A 223 7.96 10.52 23.83
N ALA A 224 7.80 10.92 25.10
CA ALA A 224 8.79 11.74 25.81
C ALA A 224 10.17 11.08 25.88
N ARG A 225 10.21 9.74 25.98
CA ARG A 225 11.46 8.95 26.04
C ARG A 225 12.05 8.59 24.65
N VAL A 226 11.32 8.86 23.56
CA VAL A 226 11.78 8.55 22.19
C VAL A 226 12.87 9.55 21.80
N PRO A 227 14.07 9.07 21.35
CA PRO A 227 15.14 9.95 20.90
C PRO A 227 14.75 10.80 19.69
N THR A 228 15.33 12.00 19.59
CA THR A 228 15.14 12.90 18.45
C THR A 228 16.38 12.91 17.55
N PHE A 229 16.13 13.03 16.23
CA PHE A 229 17.16 13.14 15.21
C PHE A 229 16.93 14.37 14.34
N PRO A 230 17.99 15.10 13.93
CA PRO A 230 17.86 16.28 13.09
C PRO A 230 17.62 15.90 11.63
N ILE A 231 16.62 16.53 11.03
CA ILE A 231 16.44 16.63 9.58
C ILE A 231 16.76 18.07 9.19
N VAL A 232 17.81 18.24 8.37
CA VAL A 232 18.39 19.56 8.10
C VAL A 232 18.00 20.01 6.69
N ASP A 233 17.40 21.19 6.57
CA ASP A 233 17.31 21.91 5.31
C ASP A 233 18.55 22.78 5.13
N PHE A 234 19.38 22.43 4.16
CA PHE A 234 20.64 23.07 3.85
C PHE A 234 20.54 24.26 2.88
N LEU A 235 19.36 24.52 2.28
CA LEU A 235 19.23 25.53 1.24
C LEU A 235 19.10 26.96 1.76
N PRO A 236 18.42 27.25 2.90
CA PRO A 236 18.40 28.58 3.47
C PRO A 236 19.82 29.03 3.90
N VAL A 237 20.11 30.35 3.84
CA VAL A 237 21.38 30.92 4.32
C VAL A 237 21.68 30.52 5.77
N ARG A 238 20.63 30.47 6.60
CA ARG A 238 20.67 29.87 7.92
C ARG A 238 19.92 28.54 7.84
N ASN A 239 20.64 27.44 8.03
CA ASN A 239 20.04 26.11 7.98
C ASN A 239 18.85 26.00 8.94
N GLU A 240 17.78 25.39 8.48
CA GLU A 240 16.63 25.04 9.30
C GLU A 240 16.74 23.59 9.73
N VAL A 241 16.37 23.31 11.00
CA VAL A 241 16.47 21.97 11.59
C VAL A 241 15.12 21.58 12.18
N ALA A 242 14.54 20.52 11.63
CA ALA A 242 13.40 19.83 12.25
C ALA A 242 13.93 18.66 13.09
N LEU A 243 13.40 18.51 14.31
CA LEU A 243 13.73 17.38 15.18
C LEU A 243 12.63 16.32 15.05
N GLN A 244 12.98 15.18 14.46
CA GLN A 244 12.09 14.04 14.36
C GLN A 244 12.31 13.10 15.56
N ARG A 245 11.23 12.71 16.26
CA ARG A 245 11.25 11.59 17.20
C ARG A 245 11.27 10.29 16.41
N TYR A 246 12.34 9.53 16.55
CA TYR A 246 12.58 8.33 15.77
C TYR A 246 13.29 7.28 16.66
N PRO A 247 12.61 6.19 17.05
CA PRO A 247 13.23 5.16 17.88
C PRO A 247 14.07 4.24 17.00
N LYS A 248 15.40 4.42 16.99
CA LYS A 248 16.31 3.47 16.31
C LYS A 248 16.38 2.16 17.07
N ALA A 249 16.66 1.06 16.36
CA ALA A 249 16.77 -0.28 16.95
C ALA A 249 17.57 -0.29 18.25
N GLY A 250 17.01 -0.85 19.31
CA GLY A 250 17.53 -0.83 20.67
C GLY A 250 17.11 0.38 21.52
N SER A 251 16.52 1.42 20.93
CA SER A 251 16.05 2.62 21.66
C SER A 251 14.70 2.39 22.35
N PRO A 252 14.34 3.24 23.31
CA PRO A 252 12.98 3.25 23.86
C PRO A 252 11.94 3.66 22.83
N ASN A 253 10.77 2.98 22.84
CA ASN A 253 9.57 3.36 22.09
C ASN A 253 8.68 4.29 22.93
N ALA A 254 7.63 4.86 22.30
CA ALA A 254 6.58 5.55 23.04
C ALA A 254 5.87 4.58 24.00
N ILE A 255 5.39 5.10 25.14
CA ILE A 255 4.51 4.36 26.04
C ILE A 255 3.11 4.44 25.47
N VAL A 256 2.50 3.29 25.17
CA VAL A 256 1.13 3.22 24.65
C VAL A 256 0.13 2.90 25.75
N ARG A 257 -1.04 3.55 25.70
CA ARG A 257 -2.21 3.25 26.55
C ARG A 257 -3.44 3.13 25.68
N VAL A 258 -4.38 2.29 26.08
CA VAL A 258 -5.72 2.22 25.48
C VAL A 258 -6.65 3.09 26.29
N GLY A 259 -7.23 4.10 25.66
CA GLY A 259 -8.15 5.05 26.29
C GLY A 259 -9.60 4.85 25.82
N VAL A 260 -10.53 5.18 26.72
CA VAL A 260 -11.95 5.35 26.40
C VAL A 260 -12.45 6.62 27.06
N VAL A 261 -13.07 7.49 26.27
CA VAL A 261 -13.74 8.69 26.75
C VAL A 261 -15.19 8.69 26.28
N GLY A 262 -16.12 8.78 27.22
CA GLY A 262 -17.54 8.99 26.95
C GLY A 262 -17.92 10.45 27.13
N PHE A 263 -19.11 10.84 26.70
CA PHE A 263 -19.65 12.18 26.87
C PHE A 263 -21.19 12.15 26.90
N ALA A 264 -21.78 13.10 27.59
CA ALA A 264 -23.23 13.26 27.69
C ALA A 264 -23.84 13.81 26.39
N ASP A 265 -25.15 13.83 26.28
CA ASP A 265 -25.85 14.33 25.06
C ASP A 265 -25.57 15.83 24.80
N ASP A 266 -25.24 16.61 25.84
CA ASP A 266 -24.82 18.00 25.75
C ASP A 266 -23.31 18.18 25.49
N LEU A 267 -22.61 17.10 25.09
CA LEU A 267 -21.18 17.00 24.87
C LEU A 267 -20.30 17.23 26.13
N THR A 268 -20.85 17.24 27.33
CA THR A 268 -20.03 17.28 28.56
C THR A 268 -19.16 16.03 28.62
N PRO A 269 -17.80 16.15 28.59
CA PRO A 269 -16.92 14.99 28.61
C PRO A 269 -16.97 14.28 29.96
N GLY A 270 -16.98 12.96 29.93
CA GLY A 270 -16.66 12.12 31.08
C GLY A 270 -15.14 12.06 31.33
N PRO A 271 -14.70 11.33 32.34
CA PRO A 271 -13.28 11.14 32.61
C PRO A 271 -12.60 10.32 31.52
N GLU A 272 -11.35 10.66 31.21
CA GLU A 272 -10.48 9.79 30.41
C GLU A 272 -10.18 8.52 31.22
N ARG A 273 -10.52 7.36 30.68
CA ARG A 273 -10.28 6.06 31.32
C ARG A 273 -9.20 5.34 30.54
N LEU A 274 -8.00 5.24 31.13
CA LEU A 274 -6.81 4.70 30.50
C LEU A 274 -6.47 3.32 31.06
N VAL A 275 -6.09 2.39 30.18
CA VAL A 275 -5.48 1.10 30.50
C VAL A 275 -3.99 1.22 30.23
N SER A 276 -3.18 1.08 31.26
CA SER A 276 -1.72 1.01 31.20
C SER A 276 -1.25 -0.45 31.21
N PHE A 277 -0.03 -0.68 30.78
CA PHE A 277 0.57 -1.99 30.67
C PHE A 277 1.83 -2.08 31.53
N GLU A 278 2.07 -3.26 32.11
CA GLU A 278 3.31 -3.59 32.82
C GLU A 278 3.80 -4.97 32.31
N PRO A 279 5.01 -5.04 31.74
CA PRO A 279 5.88 -3.92 31.40
C PRO A 279 5.26 -3.00 30.35
N ASP A 280 5.72 -1.74 30.25
CA ASP A 280 5.23 -0.74 29.30
C ASP A 280 5.93 -0.79 27.94
N ASP A 281 6.88 -1.70 27.76
CA ASP A 281 7.67 -1.90 26.54
C ASP A 281 6.98 -2.91 25.62
N ILE A 282 5.82 -2.51 25.12
CA ILE A 282 4.93 -3.30 24.26
C ILE A 282 4.31 -2.40 23.18
N TYR A 283 3.61 -3.01 22.24
CA TYR A 283 2.81 -2.31 21.25
C TYR A 283 1.33 -2.65 21.40
N VAL A 284 0.49 -1.71 20.99
CA VAL A 284 -0.94 -1.96 20.73
C VAL A 284 -1.18 -1.64 19.27
N VAL A 285 -1.62 -2.62 18.49
CA VAL A 285 -1.91 -2.40 17.06
C VAL A 285 -3.05 -1.38 16.93
N PRO A 286 -2.92 -0.33 16.08
CA PRO A 286 -3.78 0.85 16.12
C PRO A 286 -5.27 0.63 15.88
N ASP A 287 -5.68 -0.44 15.19
CA ASP A 287 -7.08 -0.70 14.88
C ASP A 287 -7.83 -1.20 16.11
N LEU A 288 -8.67 -0.34 16.68
CA LEU A 288 -9.55 -0.63 17.80
C LEU A 288 -10.93 -1.05 17.26
N ALA A 289 -11.52 -2.09 17.81
CA ALA A 289 -12.82 -2.61 17.37
C ALA A 289 -13.83 -2.70 18.52
N TRP A 290 -15.01 -2.14 18.31
CA TRP A 290 -16.10 -2.23 19.26
C TRP A 290 -17.05 -3.39 18.95
N SER A 291 -17.54 -4.06 19.99
CA SER A 291 -18.69 -4.94 19.86
C SER A 291 -19.96 -4.14 19.49
N PRO A 292 -20.94 -4.74 18.78
CA PRO A 292 -22.13 -4.02 18.31
C PRO A 292 -22.96 -3.36 19.41
N ASP A 293 -22.87 -3.87 20.65
CA ASP A 293 -23.59 -3.34 21.82
C ASP A 293 -22.82 -2.22 22.53
N SER A 294 -21.66 -1.80 22.03
CA SER A 294 -20.76 -0.79 22.64
C SER A 294 -20.27 -1.15 24.06
N ARG A 295 -20.27 -2.44 24.43
CA ARG A 295 -19.90 -2.91 25.78
C ARG A 295 -18.55 -3.59 25.84
N THR A 296 -17.95 -3.91 24.72
CA THR A 296 -16.64 -4.55 24.66
C THR A 296 -15.79 -3.82 23.63
N LEU A 297 -14.60 -3.37 24.07
CA LEU A 297 -13.56 -2.88 23.16
C LEU A 297 -12.55 -3.99 22.95
N ALA A 298 -12.31 -4.36 21.71
CA ALA A 298 -11.24 -5.25 21.33
C ALA A 298 -10.00 -4.46 20.92
N TYR A 299 -8.84 -4.89 21.42
CA TYR A 299 -7.55 -4.38 20.99
C TYR A 299 -6.52 -5.51 20.90
N ARG A 300 -5.47 -5.31 20.14
CA ARG A 300 -4.40 -6.27 19.90
C ARG A 300 -3.14 -5.80 20.61
N TRP A 301 -2.76 -6.51 21.65
CA TRP A 301 -1.51 -6.34 22.37
C TRP A 301 -0.41 -7.15 21.68
N LEU A 302 0.76 -6.56 21.49
CA LEU A 302 1.89 -7.19 20.84
C LEU A 302 3.14 -6.95 21.69
N ASN A 303 3.89 -8.01 22.03
CA ASN A 303 5.13 -7.85 22.77
C ASN A 303 6.21 -7.16 21.91
N ARG A 304 7.24 -6.58 22.52
CA ARG A 304 8.31 -5.88 21.80
C ARG A 304 9.01 -6.77 20.77
N ALA A 305 9.24 -8.04 21.07
CA ALA A 305 9.82 -9.00 20.13
C ALA A 305 8.89 -9.35 18.96
N GLN A 306 7.64 -8.92 19.00
CA GLN A 306 6.59 -9.11 18.00
C GLN A 306 6.32 -10.57 17.62
N ASN A 307 6.65 -11.51 18.50
CA ASN A 307 6.42 -12.93 18.30
C ASN A 307 5.26 -13.49 19.15
N GLU A 308 4.58 -12.62 19.91
CA GLU A 308 3.33 -12.93 20.62
C GLU A 308 2.34 -11.78 20.45
N LEU A 309 1.22 -12.04 19.81
CA LEU A 309 0.08 -11.14 19.67
C LEU A 309 -1.12 -11.69 20.44
N GLN A 310 -1.73 -10.84 21.27
CA GLN A 310 -2.93 -11.18 22.04
C GLN A 310 -4.11 -10.32 21.62
N LEU A 311 -5.20 -10.93 21.20
CA LEU A 311 -6.50 -10.26 21.11
C LEU A 311 -7.09 -10.17 22.50
N ARG A 312 -7.29 -8.95 22.99
CA ARG A 312 -7.85 -8.68 24.33
C ARG A 312 -9.19 -7.99 24.22
N PHE A 313 -10.14 -8.42 25.05
CA PHE A 313 -11.45 -7.80 25.19
C PHE A 313 -11.52 -7.03 26.51
N LEU A 314 -11.82 -5.75 26.40
CA LEU A 314 -11.95 -4.79 27.51
C LEU A 314 -13.43 -4.49 27.74
N PRO A 315 -14.03 -4.88 28.88
CA PRO A 315 -15.40 -4.50 29.21
C PRO A 315 -15.51 -2.98 29.45
N VAL A 316 -16.45 -2.34 28.74
CA VAL A 316 -16.73 -0.92 28.86
C VAL A 316 -18.13 -0.72 29.46
N PRO A 317 -18.23 -0.23 30.71
CA PRO A 317 -19.53 0.03 31.33
C PRO A 317 -20.33 1.12 30.60
N ALA A 318 -21.67 1.04 30.69
CA ALA A 318 -22.59 2.03 30.12
C ALA A 318 -22.40 3.43 30.69
N SER A 319 -22.07 3.53 31.99
CA SER A 319 -21.79 4.80 32.62
C SER A 319 -20.39 5.29 32.27
N GLU A 320 -20.30 6.49 31.74
CA GLU A 320 -19.02 7.13 31.44
C GLU A 320 -18.14 7.37 32.69
N LYS A 321 -18.74 7.36 33.89
CA LYS A 321 -18.04 7.57 35.17
C LYS A 321 -17.55 6.27 35.81
N ALA A 322 -18.07 5.11 35.38
CA ALA A 322 -17.65 3.82 35.90
C ALA A 322 -16.27 3.44 35.39
N ALA A 323 -15.44 2.83 36.23
CA ALA A 323 -14.14 2.32 35.83
C ALA A 323 -14.27 1.23 34.78
N LEU A 324 -13.28 1.13 33.89
CA LEU A 324 -13.20 0.01 32.92
C LEU A 324 -13.02 -1.31 33.68
N GLY A 325 -13.61 -2.38 33.15
CA GLY A 325 -13.38 -3.72 33.65
C GLY A 325 -11.95 -4.21 33.33
N PRO A 326 -11.51 -5.33 33.92
CA PRO A 326 -10.23 -5.92 33.55
C PRO A 326 -10.32 -6.48 32.13
N ALA A 327 -9.31 -6.19 31.31
CA ALA A 327 -9.20 -6.82 29.98
C ALA A 327 -8.88 -8.31 30.11
N ARG A 328 -9.50 -9.14 29.27
CA ARG A 328 -9.18 -10.56 29.18
C ARG A 328 -8.60 -10.90 27.82
N THR A 329 -7.61 -11.77 27.79
CA THR A 329 -7.10 -12.35 26.52
C THR A 329 -8.11 -13.37 25.99
N VAL A 330 -8.49 -13.21 24.72
CA VAL A 330 -9.42 -14.07 24.01
C VAL A 330 -8.67 -15.04 23.08
N LEU A 331 -7.69 -14.51 22.34
CA LEU A 331 -6.83 -15.30 21.47
C LEU A 331 -5.38 -14.93 21.72
N THR A 332 -4.48 -15.88 21.50
CA THR A 332 -3.04 -15.66 21.47
C THR A 332 -2.47 -16.29 20.20
N GLU A 333 -1.82 -15.50 19.39
CA GLU A 333 -1.02 -15.95 18.26
C GLU A 333 0.46 -15.90 18.65
N LYS A 334 1.20 -16.97 18.36
CA LYS A 334 2.65 -17.05 18.62
C LYS A 334 3.36 -17.62 17.41
N GLY A 335 4.50 -17.04 17.08
CA GLY A 335 5.35 -17.51 16.00
C GLY A 335 6.79 -17.75 16.47
N PRO A 336 7.53 -18.70 15.87
CA PRO A 336 8.95 -18.89 16.17
C PRO A 336 9.80 -17.71 15.68
N ALA A 337 9.35 -16.98 14.66
CA ALA A 337 9.96 -15.77 14.15
C ALA A 337 9.20 -14.53 14.68
N TRP A 338 8.22 -14.05 13.95
CA TRP A 338 7.33 -12.96 14.36
C TRP A 338 5.88 -13.35 14.10
N VAL A 339 4.94 -12.53 14.52
CA VAL A 339 3.52 -12.65 14.20
C VAL A 339 3.12 -11.43 13.37
N ASN A 340 2.54 -11.66 12.19
CA ASN A 340 1.97 -10.59 11.39
C ASN A 340 0.69 -10.06 12.07
N ALA A 341 0.67 -8.76 12.37
CA ALA A 341 -0.50 -8.09 12.92
C ALA A 341 -1.51 -7.81 11.79
N LEU A 342 -2.28 -8.82 11.42
CA LEU A 342 -3.32 -8.73 10.40
C LEU A 342 -4.48 -7.84 10.90
N ASP A 343 -5.70 -7.95 10.38
CA ASP A 343 -6.82 -7.09 10.76
C ASP A 343 -7.29 -7.19 12.21
N ALA A 344 -7.98 -6.14 12.66
CA ALA A 344 -8.80 -6.18 13.85
C ALA A 344 -9.96 -7.18 13.72
N PRO A 345 -10.48 -7.71 14.84
CA PRO A 345 -11.63 -8.60 14.81
C PRO A 345 -12.85 -7.87 14.23
N ARG A 346 -13.53 -8.51 13.29
CA ARG A 346 -14.77 -8.00 12.74
C ARG A 346 -15.96 -8.65 13.45
N PHE A 347 -16.53 -7.95 14.41
CA PHE A 347 -17.69 -8.44 15.17
C PHE A 347 -18.91 -8.62 14.26
N LEU A 348 -19.66 -9.71 14.48
CA LEU A 348 -20.96 -9.93 13.86
C LEU A 348 -22.05 -9.24 14.69
N LYS A 349 -23.15 -8.88 14.03
CA LYS A 349 -24.30 -8.20 14.67
C LYS A 349 -24.98 -9.01 15.76
N ASP A 350 -24.74 -10.33 15.80
CA ASP A 350 -25.25 -11.22 16.86
C ASP A 350 -24.61 -10.94 18.24
N GLY A 351 -23.53 -10.14 18.29
CA GLY A 351 -22.82 -9.78 19.52
C GLY A 351 -22.15 -10.95 20.24
N ARG A 352 -21.92 -12.07 19.55
CA ARG A 352 -21.36 -13.30 20.13
C ARG A 352 -20.18 -13.86 19.34
N ARG A 353 -20.07 -13.50 18.07
CA ARG A 353 -19.06 -14.03 17.15
C ARG A 353 -18.32 -12.89 16.45
N PHE A 354 -17.14 -13.21 15.95
CA PHE A 354 -16.34 -12.30 15.14
C PHE A 354 -15.53 -13.09 14.11
N LEU A 355 -15.19 -12.43 13.01
CA LEU A 355 -14.21 -12.93 12.06
C LEU A 355 -12.82 -12.49 12.51
N TRP A 356 -11.87 -13.40 12.39
CA TRP A 356 -10.47 -13.23 12.74
C TRP A 356 -9.59 -13.68 11.58
N LEU A 357 -8.58 -12.89 11.23
CA LEU A 357 -7.58 -13.27 10.24
C LEU A 357 -6.33 -13.77 10.97
N SER A 358 -5.82 -14.95 10.58
CA SER A 358 -4.73 -15.62 11.28
C SER A 358 -3.87 -16.45 10.33
N GLU A 359 -2.57 -16.48 10.59
CA GLU A 359 -1.59 -17.32 9.86
C GLU A 359 -1.23 -18.61 10.63
N ARG A 360 -2.04 -19.02 11.62
CA ARG A 360 -1.78 -20.18 12.48
C ARG A 360 -1.54 -21.50 11.74
N ASP A 361 -2.05 -21.61 10.51
CA ASP A 361 -1.87 -22.78 9.63
C ASP A 361 -0.82 -22.54 8.53
N GLY A 362 0.03 -21.50 8.68
CA GLY A 362 1.11 -21.15 7.76
C GLY A 362 0.73 -20.18 6.64
N PHE A 363 -0.57 -19.92 6.45
CA PHE A 363 -1.10 -18.94 5.49
C PHE A 363 -2.19 -18.10 6.17
N ALA A 364 -2.34 -16.84 5.72
CA ALA A 364 -3.39 -15.98 6.25
C ALA A 364 -4.78 -16.48 5.79
N HIS A 365 -5.60 -16.89 6.76
CA HIS A 365 -6.96 -17.38 6.53
C HIS A 365 -7.97 -16.74 7.47
N ILE A 366 -9.24 -16.73 7.05
CA ILE A 366 -10.36 -16.22 7.82
C ILE A 366 -10.87 -17.33 8.74
N TYR A 367 -11.02 -16.98 10.01
CA TYR A 367 -11.62 -17.83 11.05
C TYR A 367 -12.89 -17.17 11.59
N LEU A 368 -13.91 -17.97 11.88
CA LEU A 368 -15.06 -17.54 12.66
C LEU A 368 -14.84 -17.97 14.10
N CYS A 369 -14.77 -16.99 14.99
CA CYS A 369 -14.49 -17.19 16.42
C CYS A 369 -15.68 -16.74 17.28
N ASP A 370 -15.82 -17.30 18.47
CA ASP A 370 -16.72 -16.80 19.51
C ASP A 370 -15.97 -16.02 20.60
N PHE A 371 -16.70 -15.43 21.51
CA PHE A 371 -16.12 -14.63 22.60
C PHE A 371 -15.35 -15.47 23.61
N SER A 372 -15.45 -16.80 23.62
CA SER A 372 -14.58 -17.68 24.42
C SER A 372 -13.19 -17.88 23.80
N GLY A 373 -13.03 -17.55 22.51
CA GLY A 373 -11.83 -17.79 21.73
C GLY A 373 -11.85 -19.10 20.95
N ALA A 374 -12.98 -19.83 20.95
CA ALA A 374 -13.13 -21.00 20.10
C ALA A 374 -13.31 -20.57 18.63
N CYS A 375 -12.44 -21.04 17.74
CA CYS A 375 -12.40 -20.66 16.34
C CYS A 375 -12.55 -21.86 15.41
N ARG A 376 -13.18 -21.63 14.26
CA ARG A 376 -13.18 -22.57 13.13
C ARG A 376 -12.77 -21.86 11.85
N ALA A 377 -12.02 -22.55 11.00
CA ALA A 377 -11.62 -22.00 9.71
C ALA A 377 -12.83 -21.78 8.78
N VAL A 378 -12.86 -20.63 8.14
CA VAL A 378 -13.77 -20.29 7.04
C VAL A 378 -13.07 -20.51 5.70
N THR A 379 -11.77 -20.23 5.65
CA THR A 379 -10.93 -20.48 4.48
C THR A 379 -9.73 -21.32 4.88
N SER A 380 -9.18 -22.08 3.94
CA SER A 380 -8.00 -22.92 4.15
C SER A 380 -7.34 -23.28 2.83
N GLY A 381 -6.05 -23.61 2.83
CA GLY A 381 -5.30 -24.05 1.66
C GLY A 381 -3.91 -23.43 1.58
N PRO A 382 -3.06 -23.82 0.59
CA PRO A 382 -1.72 -23.26 0.41
C PRO A 382 -1.75 -21.91 -0.33
N TRP A 383 -2.55 -20.97 0.13
CA TRP A 383 -2.78 -19.64 -0.42
C TRP A 383 -3.22 -18.68 0.69
N MET A 384 -3.18 -17.38 0.43
CA MET A 384 -3.46 -16.35 1.42
C MET A 384 -4.72 -15.57 1.08
N VAL A 385 -5.50 -15.23 2.10
CA VAL A 385 -6.40 -14.08 2.08
C VAL A 385 -5.51 -12.85 2.19
N ASP A 386 -5.47 -12.05 1.14
CA ASP A 386 -4.51 -10.95 1.03
C ASP A 386 -4.97 -9.94 -0.02
N ASP A 387 -5.08 -8.66 0.34
CA ASP A 387 -5.30 -7.56 -0.59
C ASP A 387 -4.04 -6.70 -0.78
N ARG A 388 -2.93 -7.07 -0.12
CA ARG A 388 -1.69 -6.30 -0.14
C ARG A 388 -1.22 -6.06 -1.56
N GLN A 389 -1.20 -4.80 -1.93
CA GLN A 389 -0.67 -4.34 -3.22
C GLN A 389 0.58 -3.49 -3.04
N THR A 390 0.94 -3.23 -1.79
CA THR A 390 2.10 -2.46 -1.36
C THR A 390 2.51 -2.91 0.04
N PHE A 391 3.52 -2.30 0.63
CA PHE A 391 4.11 -2.58 1.94
C PHE A 391 3.18 -2.54 3.16
N THR A 392 1.89 -2.51 2.97
CA THR A 392 0.91 -2.36 4.04
C THR A 392 0.36 -3.71 4.46
N GLN A 393 0.13 -3.90 5.76
CA GLN A 393 -0.43 -5.12 6.35
C GLN A 393 -1.96 -5.16 6.26
N SER A 394 -2.56 -4.58 5.19
CA SER A 394 -4.01 -4.61 5.07
C SER A 394 -4.52 -6.00 4.74
N SER A 395 -5.69 -6.29 5.22
CA SER A 395 -6.35 -7.58 5.08
C SER A 395 -7.15 -7.69 3.81
N GLY A 396 -7.45 -8.88 3.49
CA GLY A 396 -8.33 -9.18 2.40
C GLY A 396 -9.80 -9.42 2.77
N ALA A 397 -10.23 -9.23 4.02
CA ALA A 397 -11.63 -9.43 4.41
C ALA A 397 -12.46 -8.17 4.17
N LEU A 398 -13.03 -8.01 2.97
CA LEU A 398 -13.62 -6.76 2.48
C LEU A 398 -15.04 -6.50 2.96
N ALA A 399 -15.90 -7.53 3.02
CA ALA A 399 -17.31 -7.36 3.37
C ALA A 399 -17.90 -8.61 4.00
N VAL A 400 -18.99 -8.42 4.77
CA VAL A 400 -19.74 -9.51 5.41
C VAL A 400 -21.22 -9.29 5.13
N GLU A 401 -21.88 -10.28 4.53
CA GLU A 401 -23.31 -10.34 4.39
C GLU A 401 -23.89 -11.35 5.38
N GLU A 402 -24.26 -10.88 6.56
CA GLU A 402 -24.69 -11.76 7.67
C GLU A 402 -25.98 -12.50 7.40
N ARG A 403 -26.91 -11.95 6.61
CA ARG A 403 -28.19 -12.57 6.27
C ARG A 403 -28.01 -13.90 5.52
N THR A 404 -27.04 -13.95 4.61
CA THR A 404 -26.71 -15.17 3.83
C THR A 404 -25.52 -15.92 4.40
N GLY A 405 -24.81 -15.31 5.35
CA GLY A 405 -23.62 -15.86 5.98
C GLY A 405 -22.40 -15.88 5.07
N PHE A 406 -22.30 -14.98 4.09
CA PHE A 406 -21.13 -14.87 3.24
C PHE A 406 -20.13 -13.82 3.76
N VAL A 407 -18.84 -14.13 3.62
CA VAL A 407 -17.72 -13.19 3.68
C VAL A 407 -17.12 -13.04 2.29
N TYR A 408 -16.78 -11.82 1.93
CA TYR A 408 -16.13 -11.45 0.66
C TYR A 408 -14.69 -11.05 0.96
N PHE A 409 -13.73 -11.57 0.21
CA PHE A 409 -12.30 -11.37 0.45
C PHE A 409 -11.49 -11.46 -0.84
N THR A 410 -10.34 -10.83 -0.85
CA THR A 410 -9.35 -11.03 -1.90
C THR A 410 -8.34 -12.09 -1.48
N ALA A 411 -7.81 -12.84 -2.46
CA ALA A 411 -6.90 -13.94 -2.17
C ALA A 411 -5.98 -14.29 -3.35
N THR A 412 -4.90 -15.00 -3.01
CA THR A 412 -3.89 -15.51 -3.94
C THR A 412 -4.16 -16.95 -4.41
N GLU A 413 -5.35 -17.49 -4.21
CA GLU A 413 -5.67 -18.90 -4.46
C GLU A 413 -5.36 -19.35 -5.90
N LYS A 414 -5.60 -18.49 -6.89
CA LYS A 414 -5.34 -18.82 -8.29
C LYS A 414 -3.85 -18.82 -8.61
N ASP A 415 -3.15 -17.77 -8.22
CA ASP A 415 -1.72 -17.55 -8.43
C ASP A 415 -1.21 -16.56 -7.38
N PRO A 416 -0.06 -16.82 -6.74
CA PRO A 416 0.51 -15.88 -5.76
C PRO A 416 0.82 -14.48 -6.33
N ARG A 417 0.98 -14.38 -7.66
CA ARG A 417 1.22 -13.10 -8.37
C ARG A 417 -0.04 -12.29 -8.63
N GLU A 418 -1.24 -12.86 -8.36
CA GLU A 418 -2.54 -12.27 -8.68
C GLU A 418 -3.37 -12.05 -7.41
N ARG A 419 -4.33 -11.14 -7.49
CA ARG A 419 -5.34 -10.91 -6.45
C ARG A 419 -6.73 -10.99 -7.05
N HIS A 420 -7.55 -11.91 -6.55
CA HIS A 420 -8.91 -12.11 -7.01
C HIS A 420 -9.92 -11.97 -5.89
N LEU A 421 -11.11 -11.47 -6.21
CA LEU A 421 -12.24 -11.45 -5.28
C LEU A 421 -12.88 -12.83 -5.19
N TYR A 422 -13.08 -13.27 -3.96
CA TYR A 422 -13.79 -14.50 -3.60
C TYR A 422 -14.91 -14.21 -2.63
N ARG A 423 -15.82 -15.18 -2.50
CA ARG A 423 -16.75 -15.27 -1.37
C ARG A 423 -16.74 -16.68 -0.80
N ALA A 424 -17.05 -16.83 0.47
CA ALA A 424 -17.30 -18.10 1.14
C ALA A 424 -18.37 -17.92 2.23
N ARG A 425 -19.11 -18.98 2.55
CA ARG A 425 -19.99 -18.96 3.73
C ARG A 425 -19.19 -19.09 5.01
N PHE A 426 -19.74 -18.62 6.12
CA PHE A 426 -19.09 -18.74 7.44
C PHE A 426 -18.77 -20.18 7.83
N ASP A 427 -19.46 -21.18 7.26
CA ASP A 427 -19.14 -22.60 7.48
C ASP A 427 -18.07 -23.17 6.52
N GLY A 428 -17.49 -22.32 5.67
CA GLY A 428 -16.49 -22.70 4.68
C GLY A 428 -17.06 -23.23 3.36
N THR A 429 -18.37 -23.40 3.26
CA THR A 429 -19.03 -23.86 2.02
C THR A 429 -19.26 -22.71 1.04
N GLY A 430 -19.64 -23.04 -0.20
CA GLY A 430 -20.04 -22.04 -1.21
C GLY A 430 -18.91 -21.10 -1.64
N ARG A 431 -17.64 -21.50 -1.48
CA ARG A 431 -16.50 -20.72 -1.95
C ARG A 431 -16.56 -20.57 -3.47
N ALA A 432 -16.45 -19.34 -3.95
CA ALA A 432 -16.46 -19.02 -5.36
C ALA A 432 -15.59 -17.79 -5.65
N ARG A 433 -14.83 -17.84 -6.75
CA ARG A 433 -14.12 -16.69 -7.31
C ARG A 433 -15.10 -15.84 -8.11
N LEU A 434 -15.08 -14.53 -7.91
CA LEU A 434 -16.01 -13.57 -8.55
C LEU A 434 -15.36 -12.76 -9.66
N THR A 435 -14.03 -12.59 -9.64
CA THR A 435 -13.25 -11.94 -10.71
C THR A 435 -12.53 -12.99 -11.53
N HIS A 436 -12.53 -12.84 -12.86
CA HIS A 436 -12.11 -13.93 -13.76
C HIS A 436 -10.91 -13.59 -14.66
N GLU A 437 -10.69 -12.32 -14.98
CA GLU A 437 -9.55 -11.86 -15.78
C GLU A 437 -8.24 -12.11 -15.02
N ASP A 438 -7.21 -12.59 -15.72
CA ASP A 438 -5.91 -12.86 -15.12
C ASP A 438 -5.19 -11.55 -14.81
N GLY A 439 -4.86 -11.33 -13.53
CA GLY A 439 -4.26 -10.08 -13.06
C GLY A 439 -4.65 -9.76 -11.62
N THR A 440 -4.56 -8.49 -11.29
CA THR A 440 -4.82 -8.01 -9.95
C THR A 440 -6.06 -7.12 -9.91
N HIS A 441 -6.96 -7.45 -9.01
CA HIS A 441 -8.23 -6.79 -8.76
C HIS A 441 -8.20 -6.06 -7.41
N LYS A 442 -8.24 -4.72 -7.45
CA LYS A 442 -8.48 -3.87 -6.27
C LYS A 442 -9.97 -3.66 -6.12
N VAL A 443 -10.55 -4.24 -5.08
CA VAL A 443 -12.00 -4.34 -4.97
C VAL A 443 -12.52 -3.52 -3.79
N LEU A 444 -13.62 -2.78 -4.03
CA LEU A 444 -14.42 -2.11 -3.02
C LEU A 444 -15.84 -2.66 -3.06
N VAL A 445 -16.21 -3.50 -2.09
CA VAL A 445 -17.53 -4.14 -2.01
C VAL A 445 -18.56 -3.17 -1.43
N SER A 446 -19.79 -3.18 -1.98
CA SER A 446 -20.90 -2.35 -1.45
C SER A 446 -21.29 -2.77 -0.02
N PRO A 447 -21.87 -1.85 0.79
CA PRO A 447 -22.26 -2.16 2.18
C PRO A 447 -23.18 -3.36 2.34
N ASP A 448 -24.01 -3.64 1.35
CA ASP A 448 -24.93 -4.78 1.30
C ASP A 448 -24.39 -5.97 0.49
N ALA A 449 -23.13 -5.89 0.06
CA ALA A 449 -22.41 -6.90 -0.72
C ALA A 449 -23.07 -7.33 -2.05
N ARG A 450 -24.04 -6.55 -2.58
CA ARG A 450 -24.67 -6.84 -3.88
C ARG A 450 -23.82 -6.45 -5.08
N PHE A 451 -22.94 -5.49 -4.89
CA PHE A 451 -22.06 -4.94 -5.94
C PHE A 451 -20.64 -4.79 -5.42
N TYR A 452 -19.71 -4.66 -6.37
CA TYR A 452 -18.34 -4.26 -6.07
C TYR A 452 -17.79 -3.37 -7.19
N ALA A 453 -16.98 -2.40 -6.80
CA ALA A 453 -16.10 -1.68 -7.72
C ALA A 453 -14.81 -2.48 -7.86
N ASP A 454 -14.31 -2.62 -9.08
CA ASP A 454 -13.14 -3.41 -9.42
C ASP A 454 -12.17 -2.56 -10.23
N THR A 455 -11.03 -2.22 -9.64
CA THR A 455 -9.91 -1.63 -10.35
C THR A 455 -8.97 -2.75 -10.77
N PHE A 456 -9.10 -3.17 -12.00
CA PHE A 456 -8.33 -4.27 -12.59
C PHE A 456 -7.09 -3.75 -13.32
N SER A 457 -5.98 -4.46 -13.20
CA SER A 457 -4.81 -4.35 -14.07
C SER A 457 -4.08 -5.69 -14.17
N ASP A 458 -3.32 -5.88 -15.23
CA ASP A 458 -2.27 -6.88 -15.32
C ASP A 458 -0.93 -6.21 -15.60
N ALA A 459 0.16 -6.98 -15.67
CA ALA A 459 1.50 -6.44 -15.86
C ALA A 459 1.71 -5.70 -17.21
N SER A 460 0.81 -5.91 -18.19
CA SER A 460 0.84 -5.30 -19.51
C SER A 460 -0.25 -4.27 -19.73
N THR A 461 -1.30 -4.32 -18.90
CA THR A 461 -2.52 -3.50 -19.05
C THR A 461 -2.62 -2.51 -17.90
N PRO A 462 -2.55 -1.20 -18.17
CA PRO A 462 -2.84 -0.16 -17.19
C PRO A 462 -4.22 -0.28 -16.57
N PRO A 463 -4.44 0.27 -15.37
CA PRO A 463 -5.66 0.09 -14.60
C PRO A 463 -6.93 0.54 -15.34
N ARG A 464 -8.01 -0.24 -15.17
CA ARG A 464 -9.37 0.00 -15.63
C ARG A 464 -10.33 -0.12 -14.45
N LEU A 465 -11.44 0.60 -14.49
CA LEU A 465 -12.39 0.64 -13.37
C LEU A 465 -13.79 0.23 -13.82
N TRP A 466 -14.40 -0.70 -13.09
CA TRP A 466 -15.70 -1.27 -13.35
C TRP A 466 -16.54 -1.32 -12.07
N VAL A 467 -17.88 -1.37 -12.24
CA VAL A 467 -18.81 -1.81 -11.19
C VAL A 467 -19.45 -3.10 -11.67
N SER A 468 -19.44 -4.11 -10.81
CA SER A 468 -19.97 -5.44 -11.11
C SER A 468 -20.98 -5.87 -10.05
N ALA A 469 -21.97 -6.69 -10.44
CA ALA A 469 -22.82 -7.38 -9.48
C ALA A 469 -22.06 -8.54 -8.84
N SER A 470 -22.25 -8.76 -7.54
CA SER A 470 -21.67 -9.91 -6.82
C SER A 470 -22.27 -11.24 -7.28
N GLU A 471 -23.45 -11.20 -7.87
CA GLU A 471 -24.11 -12.35 -8.52
C GLU A 471 -24.43 -12.01 -9.97
N GLY A 472 -24.03 -12.90 -10.88
CA GLY A 472 -24.28 -12.75 -12.32
C GLY A 472 -23.21 -11.96 -13.07
N LEU A 473 -23.45 -11.77 -14.39
CA LEU A 473 -22.48 -11.20 -15.32
C LEU A 473 -22.64 -9.69 -15.58
N LYS A 474 -23.46 -9.00 -14.79
CA LYS A 474 -23.74 -7.58 -15.02
C LYS A 474 -22.53 -6.75 -14.60
N ARG A 475 -21.96 -6.01 -15.57
CA ARG A 475 -20.76 -5.20 -15.39
C ARG A 475 -20.90 -3.87 -16.12
N PHE A 476 -20.60 -2.77 -15.43
CA PHE A 476 -20.63 -1.43 -15.99
C PHE A 476 -19.26 -0.77 -15.89
N PRO A 477 -18.72 -0.22 -16.98
CA PRO A 477 -17.47 0.52 -16.93
C PRO A 477 -17.68 1.91 -16.33
N ILE A 478 -16.71 2.33 -15.53
CA ILE A 478 -16.54 3.73 -15.13
C ILE A 478 -15.39 4.35 -15.92
N GLU A 479 -14.29 3.61 -16.06
CA GLU A 479 -13.15 4.05 -16.84
C GLU A 479 -12.54 2.85 -17.57
N HIS A 480 -12.72 2.83 -18.87
CA HIS A 480 -12.14 1.80 -19.73
C HIS A 480 -10.63 1.94 -19.92
N ASN A 481 -10.14 3.16 -19.74
CA ASN A 481 -8.75 3.50 -20.00
C ASN A 481 -8.26 2.91 -21.34
N ALA A 482 -9.07 3.07 -22.38
CA ALA A 482 -8.86 2.39 -23.67
C ALA A 482 -7.64 2.91 -24.42
N LYS A 483 -7.22 4.14 -24.14
CA LYS A 483 -6.07 4.80 -24.77
C LYS A 483 -5.17 5.45 -23.73
N PRO A 484 -4.60 4.69 -22.79
CA PRO A 484 -3.66 5.24 -21.85
C PRO A 484 -2.40 5.73 -22.60
N PRO A 485 -1.77 6.81 -22.18
CA PRO A 485 -0.63 7.42 -22.89
C PRO A 485 0.53 6.46 -23.17
N ILE A 486 0.71 5.42 -22.37
CA ILE A 486 1.76 4.40 -22.59
C ILE A 486 1.63 3.69 -23.96
N LEU A 487 0.43 3.65 -24.55
CA LEU A 487 0.23 2.99 -25.86
C LEU A 487 0.92 3.71 -27.03
N SER A 488 1.31 4.98 -26.88
CA SER A 488 2.07 5.74 -27.86
C SER A 488 3.58 5.48 -27.80
N TYR A 489 4.03 4.65 -26.84
CA TYR A 489 5.44 4.36 -26.62
C TYR A 489 5.79 2.90 -26.86
N GLU A 490 7.07 2.68 -27.22
CA GLU A 490 7.64 1.34 -27.27
C GLU A 490 7.51 0.69 -25.89
N ARG A 491 7.10 -0.60 -25.85
CA ARG A 491 6.92 -1.35 -24.59
C ARG A 491 7.58 -2.70 -24.71
N GLY A 492 8.19 -3.12 -23.63
CA GLY A 492 8.71 -4.47 -23.52
C GLY A 492 7.61 -5.53 -23.39
N SER A 493 7.97 -6.78 -23.62
CA SER A 493 7.14 -7.96 -23.32
C SER A 493 7.65 -8.66 -22.08
N ILE A 494 6.72 -9.14 -21.24
CA ILE A 494 7.02 -9.83 -19.97
C ILE A 494 6.99 -11.33 -20.19
N GLU A 495 8.02 -12.00 -19.70
CA GLU A 495 8.10 -13.46 -19.58
C GLU A 495 8.11 -13.83 -18.09
N TRP A 496 7.16 -14.66 -17.66
CA TRP A 496 7.10 -15.21 -16.32
C TRP A 496 8.01 -16.42 -16.20
N VAL A 497 8.77 -16.49 -15.12
CA VAL A 497 9.73 -17.55 -14.86
C VAL A 497 9.53 -18.08 -13.45
N ASP A 498 9.45 -19.41 -13.34
CA ASP A 498 9.48 -20.13 -12.09
C ASP A 498 10.78 -20.94 -12.02
N LEU A 499 11.56 -20.74 -10.96
CA LEU A 499 12.84 -21.43 -10.77
C LEU A 499 13.00 -21.92 -9.34
N PRO A 500 13.74 -23.03 -9.10
CA PRO A 500 13.95 -23.52 -7.77
C PRO A 500 15.04 -22.73 -7.04
N ALA A 501 14.77 -22.37 -5.77
CA ALA A 501 15.81 -22.06 -4.81
C ALA A 501 16.68 -23.30 -4.54
N ARG A 502 17.81 -23.11 -3.84
CA ARG A 502 18.74 -24.19 -3.54
C ARG A 502 18.11 -25.39 -2.84
N GLU A 503 17.10 -25.15 -1.99
CA GLU A 503 16.38 -26.22 -1.26
C GLU A 503 15.09 -26.68 -1.98
N GLY A 504 14.87 -26.26 -3.22
CA GLY A 504 13.72 -26.68 -4.02
C GLY A 504 12.46 -25.80 -3.86
N THR A 505 12.48 -24.79 -3.00
CA THR A 505 11.39 -23.79 -2.94
C THR A 505 11.30 -23.08 -4.30
N VAL A 506 10.09 -23.00 -4.89
CA VAL A 506 9.87 -22.30 -6.15
C VAL A 506 9.98 -20.79 -5.91
N LEU A 507 10.80 -20.11 -6.69
CA LEU A 507 10.90 -18.65 -6.74
C LEU A 507 10.18 -18.14 -7.99
N HIS A 508 9.40 -17.07 -7.85
CA HIS A 508 8.77 -16.41 -8.98
C HIS A 508 9.60 -15.22 -9.44
N ALA A 509 9.74 -15.12 -10.76
CA ALA A 509 10.47 -14.06 -11.40
C ALA A 509 9.76 -13.57 -12.66
N CYS A 510 10.16 -12.39 -13.14
CA CYS A 510 9.77 -11.90 -14.46
C CYS A 510 10.96 -11.28 -15.20
N LEU A 511 10.96 -11.48 -16.51
CA LEU A 511 11.93 -10.92 -17.44
C LEU A 511 11.20 -10.01 -18.43
N LEU A 512 11.41 -8.71 -18.32
CA LEU A 512 10.92 -7.73 -19.28
C LEU A 512 11.95 -7.59 -20.42
N LYS A 513 11.50 -7.87 -21.64
CA LYS A 513 12.30 -7.82 -22.88
C LYS A 513 12.02 -6.54 -23.64
N PRO A 514 13.01 -5.95 -24.36
CA PRO A 514 12.78 -4.80 -25.25
C PRO A 514 11.69 -5.07 -26.31
N ALA A 515 11.07 -3.99 -26.82
CA ALA A 515 10.07 -4.09 -27.88
C ALA A 515 10.64 -4.71 -29.18
N ASP A 516 11.91 -4.41 -29.49
CA ASP A 516 12.66 -4.92 -30.65
C ASP A 516 13.49 -6.17 -30.31
N PHE A 517 13.08 -6.95 -29.30
CA PHE A 517 13.80 -8.12 -28.84
C PHE A 517 14.08 -9.11 -29.99
N ASN A 518 15.35 -9.48 -30.11
CA ASN A 518 15.83 -10.47 -31.08
C ASN A 518 16.66 -11.55 -30.35
N PRO A 519 16.23 -12.81 -30.32
CA PRO A 519 16.94 -13.88 -29.61
C PRO A 519 18.34 -14.17 -30.16
N GLY A 520 18.69 -13.69 -31.37
CA GLY A 520 20.03 -13.79 -31.94
C GLY A 520 21.02 -12.72 -31.44
N ARG A 521 20.58 -11.75 -30.62
CA ARG A 521 21.42 -10.70 -30.06
C ARG A 521 21.63 -10.95 -28.57
N ARG A 522 22.74 -10.45 -28.02
CA ARG A 522 22.99 -10.48 -26.59
C ARG A 522 22.72 -9.11 -25.98
N TYR A 523 22.02 -9.12 -24.85
CA TYR A 523 21.54 -7.93 -24.15
C TYR A 523 22.19 -7.81 -22.77
N PRO A 524 22.51 -6.59 -22.33
CA PRO A 524 22.80 -6.31 -20.93
C PRO A 524 21.52 -6.46 -20.09
N VAL A 525 21.67 -6.82 -18.81
CA VAL A 525 20.54 -7.01 -17.89
C VAL A 525 20.66 -6.03 -16.72
N VAL A 526 19.55 -5.39 -16.38
CA VAL A 526 19.37 -4.67 -15.12
C VAL A 526 18.52 -5.54 -14.20
N VAL A 527 19.10 -5.99 -13.10
CA VAL A 527 18.40 -6.72 -12.04
C VAL A 527 17.78 -5.71 -11.09
N ARG A 528 16.45 -5.63 -11.09
CA ARG A 528 15.69 -4.81 -10.14
C ARG A 528 15.42 -5.65 -8.91
N VAL A 529 15.84 -5.17 -7.74
CA VAL A 529 15.60 -5.83 -6.46
C VAL A 529 14.82 -4.94 -5.49
N TYR A 530 13.96 -5.56 -4.71
CA TYR A 530 13.53 -5.06 -3.43
C TYR A 530 13.90 -6.08 -2.35
N GLY A 531 13.30 -7.27 -2.37
CA GLY A 531 13.67 -8.46 -1.62
C GLY A 531 13.31 -8.44 -0.14
N GLY A 532 12.80 -7.32 0.37
CA GLY A 532 12.50 -7.16 1.80
C GLY A 532 11.18 -7.80 2.24
N PRO A 533 11.01 -8.02 3.54
CA PRO A 533 9.79 -8.56 4.11
C PRO A 533 8.58 -7.66 3.84
N HIS A 534 7.40 -8.27 3.82
CA HIS A 534 6.10 -7.67 3.49
C HIS A 534 6.01 -7.01 2.10
N ALA A 535 6.99 -7.25 1.22
CA ALA A 535 6.97 -6.77 -0.16
C ALA A 535 6.91 -7.92 -1.15
N GLN A 536 6.22 -7.70 -2.26
CA GLN A 536 6.18 -8.56 -3.42
C GLN A 536 6.38 -7.70 -4.66
N VAL A 537 7.38 -8.00 -5.50
CA VAL A 537 7.68 -7.23 -6.71
C VAL A 537 7.32 -7.96 -7.99
N VAL A 538 7.16 -9.28 -7.94
CA VAL A 538 6.74 -10.12 -9.06
C VAL A 538 5.23 -10.33 -8.97
N THR A 539 4.48 -9.39 -9.53
CA THR A 539 3.01 -9.38 -9.50
C THR A 539 2.44 -9.22 -10.89
N ASN A 540 1.33 -9.90 -11.17
CA ASN A 540 0.56 -9.67 -12.39
C ASN A 540 -0.35 -8.45 -12.19
N ALA A 541 0.29 -7.27 -12.12
CA ALA A 541 -0.34 -5.99 -11.92
C ALA A 541 0.46 -4.89 -12.62
N TRP A 542 -0.21 -3.83 -13.05
CA TRP A 542 0.45 -2.59 -13.44
C TRP A 542 0.81 -1.82 -12.17
N ASP A 543 2.05 -1.90 -11.74
CA ASP A 543 2.55 -1.22 -10.56
C ASP A 543 3.18 0.16 -10.87
N GLY A 544 3.55 0.89 -9.83
CA GLY A 544 4.15 2.22 -9.97
C GLY A 544 5.55 2.23 -10.58
N SER A 545 6.24 1.09 -10.62
CA SER A 545 7.60 0.95 -11.19
C SER A 545 7.58 0.55 -12.66
N ALA A 546 6.46 -0.01 -13.17
CA ALA A 546 6.35 -0.48 -14.55
C ALA A 546 6.80 0.56 -15.60
N PRO A 547 6.47 1.87 -15.52
CA PRO A 547 6.95 2.85 -16.48
C PRO A 547 8.47 2.98 -16.51
N PHE A 548 9.15 2.91 -15.37
CA PHE A 548 10.61 3.00 -15.30
C PHE A 548 11.29 1.73 -15.85
N GLU A 549 10.72 0.57 -15.61
CA GLU A 549 11.21 -0.69 -16.17
C GLU A 549 11.07 -0.70 -17.69
N HIS A 550 9.95 -0.23 -18.22
CA HIS A 550 9.76 -0.03 -19.64
C HIS A 550 10.74 1.01 -20.23
N LEU A 551 11.08 2.07 -19.49
CA LEU A 551 12.14 3.01 -19.90
C LEU A 551 13.46 2.26 -20.13
N LEU A 552 13.90 1.44 -19.17
CA LEU A 552 15.12 0.64 -19.33
C LEU A 552 15.04 -0.30 -20.52
N ALA A 553 13.89 -0.98 -20.70
CA ALA A 553 13.67 -1.90 -21.81
C ALA A 553 13.72 -1.17 -23.18
N THR A 554 13.10 0.01 -23.33
CA THR A 554 13.16 0.78 -24.59
C THR A 554 14.57 1.31 -24.89
N HIS A 555 15.44 1.34 -23.88
CA HIS A 555 16.86 1.63 -24.02
C HIS A 555 17.72 0.38 -24.20
N GLY A 556 17.12 -0.77 -24.49
CA GLY A 556 17.82 -1.99 -24.92
C GLY A 556 18.37 -2.84 -23.77
N PHE A 557 17.86 -2.69 -22.57
CA PHE A 557 18.16 -3.57 -21.44
C PHE A 557 17.08 -4.65 -21.30
N LEU A 558 17.47 -5.86 -20.91
CA LEU A 558 16.58 -6.78 -20.22
C LEU A 558 16.42 -6.31 -18.79
N VAL A 559 15.19 -6.37 -18.24
CA VAL A 559 14.95 -6.06 -16.85
C VAL A 559 14.45 -7.31 -16.13
N TRP A 560 15.17 -7.72 -15.09
CA TRP A 560 14.88 -8.92 -14.33
C TRP A 560 14.43 -8.56 -12.91
N SER A 561 13.32 -9.15 -12.47
CA SER A 561 12.87 -9.08 -11.07
C SER A 561 12.58 -10.47 -10.55
N LEU A 562 12.92 -10.74 -9.28
CA LEU A 562 12.71 -12.01 -8.61
C LEU A 562 12.27 -11.77 -7.17
N ASP A 563 11.20 -12.44 -6.72
CA ASP A 563 10.81 -12.52 -5.33
C ASP A 563 11.57 -13.66 -4.62
N ASN A 564 12.55 -13.26 -3.81
CA ASN A 564 13.33 -14.18 -2.98
C ASN A 564 12.55 -14.59 -1.73
N ARG A 565 12.97 -15.65 -1.05
CA ARG A 565 12.51 -15.93 0.31
C ARG A 565 12.77 -14.73 1.22
N GLY A 566 11.86 -14.48 2.14
CA GLY A 566 11.79 -13.25 2.92
C GLY A 566 10.75 -12.26 2.41
N SER A 567 10.36 -12.32 1.11
CA SER A 567 9.30 -11.49 0.57
C SER A 567 7.89 -12.03 0.84
N ALA A 568 6.86 -11.22 0.56
CA ALA A 568 5.47 -11.51 0.91
C ALA A 568 4.72 -12.38 -0.11
N GLY A 569 3.45 -12.71 0.22
CA GLY A 569 2.49 -13.32 -0.72
C GLY A 569 2.54 -14.83 -0.82
N ARG A 570 3.44 -15.49 -0.09
CA ARG A 570 3.73 -16.92 -0.18
C ARG A 570 3.57 -17.68 1.14
N GLY A 571 3.03 -17.02 2.18
CA GLY A 571 2.83 -17.58 3.51
C GLY A 571 4.07 -17.53 4.40
N TYR A 572 3.86 -17.88 5.66
CA TYR A 572 4.81 -17.69 6.75
C TYR A 572 6.17 -18.37 6.53
N ALA A 573 6.17 -19.61 6.02
CA ALA A 573 7.41 -20.35 5.78
C ALA A 573 8.29 -19.73 4.68
N PHE A 574 7.71 -18.94 3.76
CA PHE A 574 8.45 -18.24 2.73
C PHE A 574 9.00 -16.90 3.25
N GLU A 575 8.29 -16.24 4.16
CA GLU A 575 8.68 -14.94 4.72
C GLU A 575 9.80 -15.06 5.76
N THR A 576 9.78 -16.07 6.61
CA THR A 576 10.57 -16.13 7.85
C THR A 576 12.04 -16.57 7.74
N PRO A 577 12.57 -17.12 6.64
CA PRO A 577 13.99 -17.52 6.55
C PRO A 577 15.01 -16.40 6.76
N ILE A 578 14.60 -15.15 6.70
CA ILE A 578 15.45 -13.96 6.93
C ILE A 578 15.62 -13.61 8.42
N GLN A 579 14.90 -14.30 9.31
CA GLN A 579 14.90 -13.97 10.73
C GLN A 579 16.32 -13.93 11.29
N ARG A 580 16.68 -12.81 11.92
CA ARG A 580 17.96 -12.52 12.58
C ARG A 580 19.18 -12.47 11.65
N ASP A 581 19.00 -12.59 10.32
CA ASP A 581 20.09 -12.68 9.34
C ASP A 581 19.64 -12.16 7.96
N MET A 582 19.16 -10.90 7.92
CA MET A 582 18.71 -10.26 6.67
C MET A 582 19.86 -10.11 5.67
N GLY A 583 19.55 -10.25 4.39
CA GLY A 583 20.46 -10.12 3.24
C GLY A 583 21.03 -11.46 2.75
N ARG A 584 21.27 -12.43 3.60
CA ARG A 584 21.91 -13.70 3.21
C ARG A 584 21.03 -14.56 2.31
N VAL A 585 19.84 -14.92 2.79
CA VAL A 585 18.91 -15.78 2.04
C VAL A 585 18.42 -15.08 0.78
N GLU A 586 18.16 -13.78 0.88
CA GLU A 586 17.75 -12.95 -0.25
C GLU A 586 18.81 -12.95 -1.34
N LEU A 587 20.09 -12.77 -0.99
CA LEU A 587 21.18 -12.80 -1.95
C LEU A 587 21.36 -14.20 -2.55
N GLU A 588 21.26 -15.28 -1.76
CA GLU A 588 21.33 -16.66 -2.27
C GLU A 588 20.28 -16.89 -3.37
N ASP A 589 19.04 -16.46 -3.17
CA ASP A 589 17.97 -16.61 -4.13
C ASP A 589 18.12 -15.70 -5.36
N GLN A 590 18.58 -14.44 -5.15
CA GLN A 590 18.91 -13.56 -6.27
C GLN A 590 20.02 -14.14 -7.14
N LEU A 591 21.05 -14.75 -6.54
CA LEU A 591 22.13 -15.42 -7.28
C LEU A 591 21.62 -16.66 -8.04
N ALA A 592 20.65 -17.41 -7.53
CA ALA A 592 20.01 -18.49 -8.29
C ALA A 592 19.32 -17.93 -9.55
N GLY A 593 18.65 -16.78 -9.45
CA GLY A 593 18.11 -16.04 -10.59
C GLY A 593 19.19 -15.61 -11.60
N ILE A 594 20.36 -15.19 -11.11
CA ILE A 594 21.48 -14.84 -11.99
C ILE A 594 22.01 -16.06 -12.75
N GLU A 595 22.11 -17.23 -12.12
CA GLU A 595 22.54 -18.45 -12.80
C GLU A 595 21.53 -18.87 -13.90
N TYR A 596 20.23 -18.70 -13.63
CA TYR A 596 19.21 -18.87 -14.69
C TYR A 596 19.44 -17.89 -15.85
N LEU A 597 19.63 -16.59 -15.57
CA LEU A 597 19.87 -15.60 -16.61
C LEU A 597 21.10 -15.95 -17.47
N LYS A 598 22.20 -16.42 -16.86
CA LYS A 598 23.42 -16.84 -17.56
C LYS A 598 23.18 -18.02 -18.50
N SER A 599 22.16 -18.86 -18.28
CA SER A 599 21.80 -19.98 -19.15
C SER A 599 21.10 -19.55 -20.44
N LEU A 600 20.57 -18.31 -20.49
CA LEU A 600 19.83 -17.80 -21.63
C LEU A 600 20.80 -17.31 -22.74
N PRO A 601 20.67 -17.78 -23.99
CA PRO A 601 21.65 -17.47 -25.03
C PRO A 601 21.70 -15.98 -25.43
N TYR A 602 20.64 -15.26 -25.16
CA TYR A 602 20.49 -13.82 -25.47
C TYR A 602 20.90 -12.92 -24.29
N VAL A 603 21.34 -13.48 -23.17
CA VAL A 603 21.86 -12.70 -22.03
C VAL A 603 23.38 -12.53 -22.18
N ASP A 604 23.85 -11.30 -22.01
CA ASP A 604 25.29 -11.05 -21.86
C ASP A 604 25.67 -11.07 -20.38
N ALA A 605 26.14 -12.21 -19.93
CA ALA A 605 26.54 -12.43 -18.53
C ALA A 605 27.69 -11.52 -18.04
N SER A 606 28.42 -10.86 -18.97
CA SER A 606 29.46 -9.90 -18.63
C SER A 606 28.92 -8.49 -18.37
N ARG A 607 27.64 -8.23 -18.60
CA ARG A 607 26.98 -6.91 -18.52
C ARG A 607 25.71 -6.96 -17.65
N LEU A 608 25.87 -7.40 -16.38
CA LEU A 608 24.80 -7.43 -15.40
C LEU A 608 24.90 -6.21 -14.49
N GLY A 609 23.82 -5.43 -14.38
CA GLY A 609 23.68 -4.36 -13.40
C GLY A 609 22.66 -4.72 -12.33
N ILE A 610 22.69 -4.03 -11.19
CA ILE A 610 21.73 -4.20 -10.10
C ILE A 610 21.22 -2.84 -9.62
N TYR A 611 19.90 -2.76 -9.34
CA TYR A 611 19.24 -1.54 -8.89
C TYR A 611 18.18 -1.84 -7.85
N GLY A 612 18.13 -1.04 -6.80
CA GLY A 612 17.06 -1.08 -5.82
C GLY A 612 16.95 0.21 -5.00
N TRP A 613 15.80 0.37 -4.35
CA TRP A 613 15.47 1.52 -3.51
C TRP A 613 15.12 1.04 -2.10
N SER A 614 15.49 1.82 -1.04
CA SER A 614 15.18 1.47 0.34
C SER A 614 15.81 0.12 0.73
N TYR A 615 15.02 -0.88 1.14
CA TYR A 615 15.52 -2.25 1.33
C TYR A 615 16.19 -2.78 0.05
N GLY A 616 15.65 -2.49 -1.12
CA GLY A 616 16.30 -2.85 -2.40
C GLY A 616 17.64 -2.13 -2.60
N GLY A 617 17.78 -0.91 -2.10
CA GLY A 617 19.08 -0.20 -2.03
C GLY A 617 20.06 -0.91 -1.09
N TYR A 618 19.58 -1.35 0.07
CA TYR A 618 20.33 -2.20 0.98
C TYR A 618 20.77 -3.51 0.31
N LEU A 619 19.84 -4.25 -0.31
CA LEU A 619 20.16 -5.51 -0.98
C LEU A 619 21.13 -5.31 -2.16
N THR A 620 21.03 -4.18 -2.87
CA THR A 620 22.00 -3.79 -3.90
C THR A 620 23.40 -3.66 -3.32
N LEU A 621 23.57 -2.90 -2.23
CA LEU A 621 24.87 -2.76 -1.57
C LEU A 621 25.37 -4.08 -0.99
N TYR A 622 24.47 -4.85 -0.40
CA TYR A 622 24.78 -6.18 0.14
C TYR A 622 25.29 -7.12 -0.96
N ALA A 623 24.64 -7.14 -2.13
CA ALA A 623 25.05 -7.96 -3.28
C ALA A 623 26.38 -7.49 -3.88
N LEU A 624 26.57 -6.19 -4.07
CA LEU A 624 27.81 -5.63 -4.63
C LEU A 624 29.04 -5.88 -3.76
N THR A 625 28.86 -5.97 -2.45
CA THR A 625 29.97 -6.19 -1.50
C THR A 625 30.23 -7.67 -1.19
N ARG A 626 29.26 -8.57 -1.43
CA ARG A 626 29.41 -10.00 -1.14
C ARG A 626 29.53 -10.88 -2.39
N ALA A 627 29.07 -10.38 -3.54
CA ALA A 627 29.24 -11.02 -4.85
C ALA A 627 29.88 -10.02 -5.86
N PRO A 628 31.05 -9.43 -5.55
CA PRO A 628 31.60 -8.28 -6.28
C PRO A 628 31.93 -8.59 -7.75
N GLN A 629 32.14 -9.86 -8.10
CA GLN A 629 32.44 -10.29 -9.49
C GLN A 629 31.16 -10.46 -10.35
N VAL A 630 29.97 -10.46 -9.77
CA VAL A 630 28.71 -10.75 -10.50
C VAL A 630 28.22 -9.54 -11.27
N PHE A 631 28.18 -8.39 -10.60
CA PHE A 631 27.60 -7.17 -11.19
C PHE A 631 28.67 -6.20 -11.68
N LYS A 632 28.41 -5.58 -12.84
CA LYS A 632 29.30 -4.60 -13.48
C LYS A 632 28.93 -3.16 -13.20
N ALA A 633 27.75 -2.89 -12.65
CA ALA A 633 27.30 -1.57 -12.22
C ALA A 633 26.20 -1.74 -11.17
N GLY A 634 26.10 -0.79 -10.25
CA GLY A 634 25.05 -0.78 -9.25
C GLY A 634 24.49 0.59 -8.95
N VAL A 635 23.19 0.67 -8.65
CA VAL A 635 22.53 1.89 -8.19
C VAL A 635 21.76 1.58 -6.92
N ALA A 636 22.11 2.22 -5.81
CA ALA A 636 21.45 2.08 -4.53
C ALA A 636 20.77 3.40 -4.14
N GLY A 637 19.45 3.39 -4.16
CA GLY A 637 18.62 4.53 -3.76
C GLY A 637 18.19 4.44 -2.30
N ALA A 638 18.37 5.50 -1.53
CA ALA A 638 18.00 5.62 -0.12
C ALA A 638 18.26 4.32 0.69
N PRO A 639 19.49 3.73 0.62
CA PRO A 639 19.75 2.41 1.17
C PRO A 639 19.85 2.42 2.69
N VAL A 640 19.32 1.39 3.36
CA VAL A 640 19.76 1.05 4.71
C VAL A 640 21.18 0.46 4.59
N THR A 641 22.07 0.84 5.50
CA THR A 641 23.48 0.37 5.50
C THR A 641 23.91 -0.23 6.83
N ASP A 642 23.20 0.13 7.89
CA ASP A 642 23.31 -0.50 9.20
C ASP A 642 21.91 -0.51 9.82
N TRP A 643 21.41 -1.69 10.15
CA TRP A 643 20.09 -1.86 10.74
C TRP A 643 19.94 -1.20 12.13
N LYS A 644 21.02 -0.84 12.79
CA LYS A 644 21.02 -0.01 14.01
C LYS A 644 20.57 1.43 13.74
N LEU A 645 20.62 1.87 12.48
CA LEU A 645 20.19 3.23 12.07
C LEU A 645 18.73 3.29 11.65
N TYR A 646 18.03 2.15 11.58
CA TYR A 646 16.64 2.06 11.23
C TYR A 646 15.75 1.88 12.47
N ASP A 647 14.42 2.00 12.33
CA ASP A 647 13.50 2.03 13.46
C ASP A 647 13.37 0.68 14.20
N THR A 648 12.79 0.76 15.41
CA THR A 648 12.59 -0.37 16.31
C THR A 648 11.57 -1.38 15.78
N ILE A 649 10.38 -0.92 15.36
CA ILE A 649 9.25 -1.81 15.07
C ILE A 649 9.57 -2.70 13.87
N TYR A 650 10.13 -2.11 12.80
CA TYR A 650 10.58 -2.89 11.64
C TYR A 650 11.80 -3.74 11.96
N THR A 651 12.87 -3.10 12.43
CA THR A 651 14.15 -3.78 12.56
C THR A 651 14.12 -4.90 13.60
N GLU A 652 13.54 -4.64 14.77
CA GLU A 652 13.52 -5.63 15.84
C GLU A 652 12.58 -6.81 15.56
N ARG A 653 11.54 -6.61 14.74
CA ARG A 653 10.68 -7.70 14.25
C ARG A 653 11.49 -8.77 13.53
N TYR A 654 12.43 -8.36 12.68
CA TYR A 654 13.19 -9.29 11.84
C TYR A 654 14.55 -9.65 12.42
N MET A 655 15.20 -8.72 13.11
CA MET A 655 16.59 -8.88 13.61
C MET A 655 16.69 -9.11 15.11
N GLY A 656 15.60 -8.84 15.88
CA GLY A 656 15.69 -8.69 17.34
C GLY A 656 16.44 -7.40 17.70
N THR A 657 16.71 -7.17 19.00
CA THR A 657 17.46 -6.01 19.44
C THR A 657 18.95 -6.14 19.04
N PRO A 658 19.67 -5.01 18.84
CA PRO A 658 21.11 -5.04 18.56
C PRO A 658 21.93 -5.78 19.63
N GLU A 659 21.54 -5.65 20.89
CA GLU A 659 22.17 -6.36 22.01
C GLU A 659 21.89 -7.87 21.96
N GLY A 660 20.66 -8.25 21.62
CA GLY A 660 20.21 -9.65 21.54
C GLY A 660 20.71 -10.40 20.29
N ASN A 661 21.20 -9.68 19.26
CA ASN A 661 21.68 -10.26 18.00
C ASN A 661 22.88 -9.49 17.40
N PRO A 662 23.96 -9.22 18.13
CA PRO A 662 25.05 -8.38 17.65
C PRO A 662 25.71 -8.91 16.37
N LYS A 663 25.85 -10.24 16.25
CA LYS A 663 26.42 -10.88 15.05
C LYS A 663 25.53 -10.73 13.82
N GLY A 664 24.22 -10.89 13.97
CA GLY A 664 23.28 -10.69 12.86
C GLY A 664 23.35 -9.27 12.33
N TYR A 665 23.37 -8.25 13.20
CA TYR A 665 23.53 -6.86 12.78
C TYR A 665 24.86 -6.61 12.05
N GLU A 666 25.97 -7.23 12.51
CA GLU A 666 27.26 -7.14 11.83
C GLU A 666 27.23 -7.80 10.44
N THR A 667 26.72 -9.04 10.36
CA THR A 667 26.71 -9.79 9.10
C THR A 667 25.72 -9.24 8.08
N SER A 668 24.62 -8.64 8.52
CA SER A 668 23.61 -8.02 7.64
C SER A 668 24.07 -6.64 7.13
N SER A 669 25.07 -6.00 7.76
CA SER A 669 25.53 -4.68 7.32
C SER A 669 26.49 -4.77 6.14
N PRO A 670 26.31 -3.99 5.06
CA PRO A 670 27.31 -3.86 4.00
C PRO A 670 28.52 -3.01 4.40
N LEU A 671 28.47 -2.25 5.51
CA LEU A 671 29.54 -1.32 5.93
C LEU A 671 30.88 -2.04 6.11
N GLY A 672 30.90 -3.16 6.82
CA GLY A 672 32.13 -3.93 7.09
C GLY A 672 32.78 -4.52 5.84
N ARG A 673 32.10 -4.49 4.70
CA ARG A 673 32.58 -5.00 3.42
C ARG A 673 32.66 -3.96 2.31
N ALA A 674 32.60 -2.68 2.64
CA ALA A 674 32.71 -1.59 1.67
C ALA A 674 34.00 -1.71 0.80
N GLY A 675 35.09 -2.24 1.37
CA GLY A 675 36.36 -2.51 0.68
C GLY A 675 36.29 -3.59 -0.41
N ASP A 676 35.27 -4.45 -0.40
CA ASP A 676 35.09 -5.51 -1.39
C ASP A 676 34.36 -5.00 -2.67
N LEU A 677 33.84 -3.77 -2.67
CA LEU A 677 33.19 -3.15 -3.82
C LEU A 677 34.13 -3.08 -5.02
N GLN A 678 33.73 -3.62 -6.16
CA GLN A 678 34.48 -3.59 -7.43
C GLN A 678 33.75 -2.83 -8.54
N ALA A 679 32.41 -2.89 -8.53
CA ALA A 679 31.58 -2.27 -9.57
C ALA A 679 31.43 -0.76 -9.34
N PRO A 680 31.37 0.05 -10.40
CA PRO A 680 30.90 1.43 -10.32
C PRO A 680 29.55 1.51 -9.58
N LEU A 681 29.48 2.38 -8.57
CA LEU A 681 28.33 2.56 -7.69
C LEU A 681 27.80 3.99 -7.80
N LEU A 682 26.49 4.12 -8.00
CA LEU A 682 25.74 5.35 -7.83
C LEU A 682 24.85 5.25 -6.58
N LEU A 683 25.09 6.13 -5.61
CA LEU A 683 24.24 6.33 -4.43
C LEU A 683 23.29 7.51 -4.71
N ILE A 684 22.00 7.35 -4.39
CA ILE A 684 21.01 8.43 -4.53
C ILE A 684 20.26 8.57 -3.20
N HIS A 685 20.10 9.81 -2.69
CA HIS A 685 19.37 10.03 -1.44
C HIS A 685 18.71 11.41 -1.38
N GLY A 686 17.55 11.49 -0.74
CA GLY A 686 16.89 12.75 -0.39
C GLY A 686 17.47 13.32 0.91
N THR A 687 17.77 14.63 0.97
CA THR A 687 18.37 15.21 2.18
C THR A 687 17.40 15.33 3.36
N SER A 688 16.09 15.26 3.08
CA SER A 688 15.03 15.32 4.09
C SER A 688 14.32 13.97 4.28
N ASP A 689 15.03 12.87 3.99
CA ASP A 689 14.50 11.50 4.19
C ASP A 689 14.27 11.24 5.68
N ASP A 690 12.99 11.16 6.05
CA ASP A 690 12.49 10.95 7.39
C ASP A 690 12.27 9.47 7.74
N ASN A 691 12.45 8.58 6.77
CA ASN A 691 12.32 7.13 6.91
C ASN A 691 13.71 6.49 7.01
N VAL A 692 14.44 6.41 5.90
CA VAL A 692 15.84 5.99 5.92
C VAL A 692 16.73 7.23 6.01
N HIS A 693 17.12 7.61 7.20
CA HIS A 693 17.91 8.82 7.41
C HIS A 693 19.17 8.83 6.54
N LEU A 694 19.52 10.00 6.00
CA LEU A 694 20.73 10.23 5.18
C LEU A 694 22.00 9.71 5.83
N ALA A 695 22.02 9.60 7.15
CA ALA A 695 23.11 9.00 7.93
C ALA A 695 23.52 7.60 7.42
N ASN A 696 22.57 6.79 6.92
CA ASN A 696 22.87 5.49 6.31
C ASN A 696 23.80 5.63 5.11
N THR A 697 23.46 6.46 4.13
CA THR A 697 24.30 6.70 2.94
C THR A 697 25.63 7.32 3.32
N LEU A 698 25.67 8.29 4.23
CA LEU A 698 26.92 8.93 4.66
C LEU A 698 27.85 7.97 5.38
N SER A 699 27.33 7.05 6.19
CA SER A 699 28.13 6.00 6.83
C SER A 699 28.78 5.07 5.81
N PHE A 700 28.07 4.71 4.73
CA PHE A 700 28.64 3.89 3.67
C PHE A 700 29.67 4.65 2.83
N VAL A 701 29.42 5.93 2.57
CA VAL A 701 30.40 6.82 1.90
C VAL A 701 31.69 6.92 2.71
N ASP A 702 31.60 7.12 4.03
CA ASP A 702 32.78 7.14 4.90
C ASP A 702 33.58 5.81 4.86
N ALA A 703 32.85 4.68 4.86
CA ALA A 703 33.48 3.36 4.74
C ALA A 703 34.17 3.17 3.36
N LEU A 704 33.56 3.65 2.26
CA LEU A 704 34.18 3.61 0.92
C LEU A 704 35.44 4.48 0.83
N ILE A 705 35.39 5.69 1.40
CA ILE A 705 36.57 6.60 1.45
C ILE A 705 37.69 5.93 2.19
N LYS A 706 37.44 5.37 3.39
CA LYS A 706 38.45 4.64 4.19
C LYS A 706 39.05 3.43 3.47
N ALA A 707 38.24 2.78 2.63
CA ALA A 707 38.63 1.64 1.81
C ALA A 707 39.27 2.03 0.46
N GLY A 708 39.34 3.32 0.12
CA GLY A 708 39.86 3.79 -1.18
C GLY A 708 39.01 3.37 -2.38
N ARG A 709 37.68 3.17 -2.20
CA ARG A 709 36.77 2.75 -3.27
C ARG A 709 36.06 3.92 -3.89
N PRO A 710 36.04 4.04 -5.24
CA PRO A 710 35.36 5.10 -5.93
C PRO A 710 33.82 4.90 -5.88
N TYR A 711 33.09 5.99 -5.83
CA TYR A 711 31.63 6.02 -5.87
C TYR A 711 31.13 7.31 -6.54
N SER A 712 29.87 7.32 -6.96
CA SER A 712 29.12 8.52 -7.32
C SER A 712 27.99 8.74 -6.31
N LEU A 713 27.74 9.99 -5.94
CA LEU A 713 26.69 10.36 -5.00
C LEU A 713 25.81 11.45 -5.61
N LEU A 714 24.50 11.22 -5.64
CA LEU A 714 23.49 12.20 -6.06
C LEU A 714 22.56 12.49 -4.88
N LEU A 715 22.68 13.69 -4.31
CA LEU A 715 21.80 14.16 -3.26
C LEU A 715 20.68 15.03 -3.85
N HIS A 716 19.45 14.82 -3.38
CA HIS A 716 18.28 15.60 -3.76
C HIS A 716 17.83 16.45 -2.58
N PRO A 717 18.11 17.78 -2.60
CA PRO A 717 17.72 18.68 -1.51
C PRO A 717 16.21 18.68 -1.28
N ARG A 718 15.79 18.69 -0.01
CA ARG A 718 14.40 18.73 0.44
C ARG A 718 13.54 17.55 -0.01
N GLN A 719 14.12 16.54 -0.64
CA GLN A 719 13.35 15.32 -0.98
C GLN A 719 13.37 14.35 0.19
N MET A 720 12.21 13.74 0.43
CA MET A 720 11.99 12.70 1.41
C MET A 720 12.33 11.32 0.82
N HIS A 721 11.92 10.23 1.48
CA HIS A 721 12.17 8.85 1.03
C HIS A 721 11.66 8.56 -0.39
N GLY A 722 10.50 9.12 -0.77
CA GLY A 722 9.97 9.16 -2.13
C GLY A 722 10.04 10.56 -2.72
N PHE A 723 10.61 10.72 -3.91
CA PHE A 723 10.70 12.03 -4.56
C PHE A 723 9.35 12.47 -5.11
N ARG A 724 8.91 13.67 -4.74
CA ARG A 724 7.61 14.22 -5.15
C ARG A 724 7.76 15.22 -6.31
N ALA A 725 8.77 16.09 -6.27
CA ALA A 725 8.98 17.11 -7.29
C ALA A 725 9.34 16.48 -8.63
N LYS A 726 8.73 16.97 -9.71
CA LYS A 726 8.90 16.47 -11.08
C LYS A 726 10.37 16.48 -11.51
N GLU A 727 11.06 17.60 -11.27
CA GLU A 727 12.47 17.80 -11.64
C GLU A 727 13.38 16.79 -10.94
N ASN A 728 13.08 16.47 -9.67
CA ASN A 728 13.83 15.47 -8.90
C ASN A 728 13.59 14.05 -9.42
N LYS A 729 12.36 13.70 -9.84
CA LYS A 729 12.07 12.43 -10.48
C LYS A 729 12.82 12.27 -11.80
N VAL A 730 12.79 13.32 -12.65
CA VAL A 730 13.52 13.34 -13.93
C VAL A 730 15.03 13.19 -13.69
N ALA A 731 15.60 13.95 -12.77
CA ALA A 731 17.03 13.91 -12.47
C ALA A 731 17.46 12.53 -11.97
N ARG A 732 16.67 11.91 -11.10
CA ARG A 732 16.87 10.56 -10.58
C ARG A 732 16.87 9.53 -11.72
N ASP A 733 15.79 9.48 -12.50
CA ASP A 733 15.59 8.47 -13.54
C ASP A 733 16.62 8.60 -14.66
N ALA A 734 16.97 9.84 -15.04
CA ALA A 734 18.04 10.13 -15.98
C ALA A 734 19.43 9.70 -15.46
N ALA A 735 19.71 9.90 -14.17
CA ALA A 735 20.98 9.51 -13.58
C ALA A 735 21.13 7.97 -13.54
N ILE A 736 20.05 7.25 -13.18
CA ILE A 736 20.03 5.78 -13.16
C ILE A 736 20.24 5.23 -14.58
N LEU A 737 19.47 5.72 -15.55
CA LEU A 737 19.59 5.30 -16.96
C LEU A 737 21.01 5.54 -17.48
N ARG A 738 21.55 6.75 -17.30
CA ARG A 738 22.89 7.12 -17.73
C ARG A 738 23.97 6.23 -17.11
N HIS A 739 23.82 5.91 -15.82
CA HIS A 739 24.76 5.04 -15.13
C HIS A 739 24.83 3.66 -15.79
N PHE A 740 23.70 3.03 -16.06
CA PHE A 740 23.67 1.74 -16.74
C PHE A 740 24.11 1.83 -18.20
N GLU A 741 23.77 2.89 -18.94
CA GLU A 741 24.27 3.08 -20.31
C GLU A 741 25.78 3.22 -20.35
N THR A 742 26.37 3.91 -19.36
CA THR A 742 27.83 4.12 -19.30
C THR A 742 28.59 2.83 -19.03
N TYR A 743 28.08 1.99 -18.15
CA TYR A 743 28.86 0.84 -17.66
C TYR A 743 28.41 -0.52 -18.18
N LEU A 744 27.23 -0.61 -18.81
CA LEU A 744 26.69 -1.86 -19.36
C LEU A 744 26.55 -1.86 -20.89
N LYS A 745 26.62 -0.73 -21.57
CA LYS A 745 26.67 -0.63 -23.04
C LYS A 745 28.08 -0.37 -23.53
#